data_05cc0726fb534bad279888686f2ef0a5
#
_entry.id   05cc0726fb534bad279888686f2ef0a5
#
_cell.length_a   1.000
_cell.length_b   1.000
_cell.length_c   1.000
_cell.angle_alpha   90.00
_cell.angle_beta   90.00
_cell.angle_gamma   90.00
#
_symmetry.space_group_name_H-M   'P 1'
#
loop_
_entity.id
_entity.type
_entity.pdbx_description
1 polymer ?
#
loop_
_entity_poly.entity_id
_entity_poly.type
_entity_poly.pdbx_seq_one_letter_code
_entity_poly.pdbx_strand_id
1 'polypeptide(L)'
;VPTVKPKPLHVFVQEGVEIPPETMDVVRDGGPYTHRGSTAHFSVSYENVLGTAGRNLADAVLATCEAEYFRLQGYFGGIAPPGLPFDILIVTGVGGAYHANCAATELHCGASATTSADTIRMLVVAEEEEVFEQAYTGWGCGKSHGEALSRVMAEIMHPDALDGFATAASWLDGGRPDWIGSTENTDRNYISIGAGTLFLFYLRYQLGLSWAKIVKAGRGQSTLAQVYKRLTGRTTAYADFKAFADRHWAPGTASGIVGTDNPFPLADGIELWHGWQSLGGVVESAPVTVAWAPNRLDTFAVGSDSALYHRWWNGSSWGGWESLGGRCQSAPSVVSWEPGRLDVFVVGTDSGLYHRWWDGAHWGGFEGLGGVLSSQPTAVSWAPDRLDVFALGEDNACWHRWWNGHSWGGWESLGGVFMGKIAAACWGPNRIDLFGVGTNHALFHKWWDGHAWHGWESLGGVLTSDPTVVSWDEGRLDVFALGEDHACWHRWWDGHAWGGWESLGGVCHSEIAATSWGPNHIDLFTVGSDSALYSQTWDGSHWSGWQSRGGILVQPRLGAALSAASWAAYRSDVLGVGTDSAAYIAGFGSVRIVVKPRPFPKPKAVGVLAGMPAGVMKAAKKPAAKKAAPKKLPGKTKPPTARR
;
A
#
# COMPACT_ATOMS: atom_id res chain seq x y z
N VAL A 1 31.01 -36.54 27.31
CA VAL A 1 30.27 -35.95 26.16
C VAL A 1 29.98 -34.49 26.57
N PRO A 2 30.46 -33.47 25.84
CA PRO A 2 30.12 -32.11 26.17
C PRO A 2 28.68 -31.87 25.76
N THR A 3 27.83 -31.50 26.70
CA THR A 3 26.46 -31.04 26.45
C THR A 3 26.53 -29.72 25.67
N VAL A 4 26.24 -29.81 24.39
CA VAL A 4 26.01 -28.63 23.55
C VAL A 4 24.70 -28.02 24.04
N LYS A 5 24.75 -26.80 24.58
CA LYS A 5 23.53 -26.02 24.84
C LYS A 5 22.80 -25.83 23.51
N PRO A 6 21.50 -26.09 23.44
CA PRO A 6 20.74 -25.83 22.23
C PRO A 6 20.84 -24.35 21.86
N LYS A 7 21.01 -24.05 20.58
CA LYS A 7 20.92 -22.69 20.07
C LYS A 7 19.50 -22.18 20.27
N PRO A 8 19.32 -20.88 20.56
CA PRO A 8 17.98 -20.31 20.66
C PRO A 8 17.25 -20.52 19.33
N LEU A 9 16.03 -21.02 19.42
CA LEU A 9 15.07 -21.09 18.30
C LEU A 9 14.56 -19.69 18.02
N HIS A 10 14.30 -19.40 16.75
CA HIS A 10 13.55 -18.24 16.35
C HIS A 10 12.07 -18.59 16.44
N VAL A 11 11.28 -17.74 17.06
CA VAL A 11 9.91 -18.10 17.45
C VAL A 11 8.96 -16.92 17.28
N PHE A 12 7.92 -17.10 16.48
CA PHE A 12 6.80 -16.21 16.39
C PHE A 12 5.71 -16.65 17.39
N VAL A 13 5.58 -15.98 18.53
CA VAL A 13 4.68 -16.37 19.61
C VAL A 13 3.76 -15.26 20.08
N GLN A 14 2.64 -15.65 20.69
CA GLN A 14 1.77 -14.73 21.42
C GLN A 14 2.41 -14.30 22.74
N GLU A 15 2.08 -13.09 23.23
CA GLU A 15 2.58 -12.57 24.48
C GLU A 15 2.24 -13.51 25.65
N GLY A 16 3.25 -13.83 26.47
CA GLY A 16 3.11 -14.69 27.65
C GLY A 16 3.09 -16.19 27.36
N VAL A 17 3.23 -16.63 26.10
CA VAL A 17 3.39 -18.05 25.75
C VAL A 17 4.85 -18.46 25.89
N GLU A 18 5.12 -19.43 26.77
CA GLU A 18 6.42 -20.11 26.84
C GLU A 18 6.34 -21.42 26.03
N ILE A 19 7.28 -21.63 25.13
CA ILE A 19 7.46 -22.91 24.48
C ILE A 19 8.27 -23.81 25.42
N PRO A 20 7.72 -24.93 25.88
CA PRO A 20 8.47 -25.83 26.76
C PRO A 20 9.71 -26.35 26.06
N PRO A 21 10.88 -26.40 26.75
CA PRO A 21 12.12 -26.94 26.19
C PRO A 21 11.99 -28.38 25.64
N GLU A 22 11.07 -29.13 26.18
CA GLU A 22 10.79 -30.53 25.81
C GLU A 22 10.11 -30.67 24.43
N THR A 23 9.45 -29.63 23.94
CA THR A 23 8.86 -29.63 22.59
C THR A 23 9.94 -29.57 21.49
N MET A 24 11.14 -29.12 21.83
CA MET A 24 12.26 -29.03 20.91
C MET A 24 12.88 -30.39 20.55
N ASP A 25 12.78 -31.38 21.43
CA ASP A 25 13.35 -32.73 21.22
C ASP A 25 12.36 -33.72 20.60
N VAL A 26 11.05 -33.49 20.75
CA VAL A 26 9.98 -34.36 20.25
C VAL A 26 9.80 -34.26 18.74
N VAL A 27 10.16 -33.15 18.15
CA VAL A 27 9.97 -32.88 16.72
C VAL A 27 11.03 -33.55 15.82
N ARG A 28 12.14 -34.02 16.39
CA ARG A 28 13.23 -34.68 15.64
C ARG A 28 13.04 -36.17 15.41
N ASP A 29 12.15 -36.84 16.15
CA ASP A 29 11.89 -38.25 16.00
C ASP A 29 10.44 -38.48 15.52
N GLY A 30 10.23 -38.38 14.20
CA GLY A 30 9.16 -39.03 13.45
C GLY A 30 7.78 -39.05 14.11
N GLY A 31 7.23 -37.89 14.47
CA GLY A 31 5.82 -37.76 14.83
C GLY A 31 4.96 -38.29 13.68
N PRO A 32 3.74 -38.78 13.94
CA PRO A 32 2.87 -39.30 12.91
C PRO A 32 2.28 -38.17 12.07
N TYR A 33 3.04 -37.71 11.09
CA TYR A 33 2.61 -36.66 10.12
C TYR A 33 1.93 -37.31 8.92
N THR A 34 0.94 -36.61 8.39
CA THR A 34 0.37 -36.86 7.08
C THR A 34 0.83 -35.78 6.12
N HIS A 35 1.59 -36.17 5.09
CA HIS A 35 1.88 -35.29 3.98
C HIS A 35 0.61 -34.99 3.20
N ARG A 36 0.31 -33.70 2.99
CA ARG A 36 -0.92 -33.27 2.32
C ARG A 36 -0.71 -32.95 0.84
N GLY A 37 0.41 -32.35 0.48
CA GLY A 37 0.73 -31.99 -0.89
C GLY A 37 1.99 -31.16 -1.00
N SER A 38 2.40 -30.90 -2.24
CA SER A 38 3.56 -30.08 -2.55
C SER A 38 3.26 -29.16 -3.74
N THR A 39 3.91 -28.00 -3.75
CA THR A 39 3.96 -27.06 -4.87
C THR A 39 5.40 -26.93 -5.36
N ALA A 40 5.73 -25.93 -6.17
CA ALA A 40 7.10 -25.73 -6.65
C ALA A 40 8.07 -25.37 -5.51
N HIS A 41 7.59 -24.60 -4.51
CA HIS A 41 8.43 -24.08 -3.43
C HIS A 41 8.04 -24.60 -2.04
N PHE A 42 6.98 -25.42 -1.91
CA PHE A 42 6.47 -25.89 -0.61
C PHE A 42 6.17 -27.38 -0.60
N SER A 43 6.40 -27.98 0.57
CA SER A 43 5.94 -29.30 0.97
C SER A 43 5.15 -29.14 2.27
N VAL A 44 3.88 -29.55 2.33
CA VAL A 44 3.02 -29.28 3.48
C VAL A 44 2.55 -30.58 4.13
N SER A 45 2.81 -30.70 5.43
CA SER A 45 2.43 -31.83 6.27
C SER A 45 1.75 -31.36 7.55
N TYR A 46 0.94 -32.20 8.16
CA TYR A 46 0.28 -31.90 9.44
C TYR A 46 0.30 -33.12 10.39
N GLU A 47 0.28 -32.85 11.69
CA GLU A 47 0.18 -33.92 12.69
C GLU A 47 -1.16 -34.65 12.59
N ASN A 48 -1.10 -35.99 12.61
CA ASN A 48 -2.28 -36.86 12.48
C ASN A 48 -3.35 -36.60 13.54
N VAL A 49 -2.95 -36.16 14.73
CA VAL A 49 -3.86 -35.83 15.84
C VAL A 49 -4.81 -34.68 15.50
N LEU A 50 -4.43 -33.76 14.58
CA LEU A 50 -5.27 -32.69 14.08
C LEU A 50 -6.42 -33.19 13.17
N GLY A 51 -6.31 -34.38 12.59
CA GLY A 51 -7.35 -35.04 11.79
C GLY A 51 -7.87 -34.13 10.64
N THR A 52 -9.17 -33.91 10.60
CA THR A 52 -9.81 -33.07 9.56
C THR A 52 -9.38 -31.60 9.66
N ALA A 53 -9.17 -31.07 10.87
CA ALA A 53 -8.70 -29.69 11.03
C ALA A 53 -7.32 -29.51 10.41
N GLY A 54 -6.36 -30.40 10.70
CA GLY A 54 -5.03 -30.36 10.11
C GLY A 54 -5.04 -30.46 8.58
N ARG A 55 -5.91 -31.31 8.02
CA ARG A 55 -6.11 -31.39 6.57
C ARG A 55 -6.58 -30.07 5.98
N ASN A 56 -7.61 -29.44 6.58
CA ASN A 56 -8.16 -28.18 6.09
C ASN A 56 -7.15 -27.04 6.18
N LEU A 57 -6.36 -26.99 7.24
CA LEU A 57 -5.29 -26.00 7.40
C LEU A 57 -4.18 -26.20 6.36
N ALA A 58 -3.78 -27.43 6.10
CA ALA A 58 -2.78 -27.73 5.07
C ALA A 58 -3.30 -27.39 3.65
N ASP A 59 -4.59 -27.66 3.38
CA ASP A 59 -5.23 -27.23 2.12
C ASP A 59 -5.26 -25.70 2.00
N ALA A 60 -5.49 -24.99 3.09
CA ALA A 60 -5.48 -23.54 3.10
C ALA A 60 -4.08 -22.97 2.79
N VAL A 61 -3.02 -23.54 3.36
CA VAL A 61 -1.64 -23.16 3.05
C VAL A 61 -1.32 -23.43 1.57
N LEU A 62 -1.60 -24.63 1.08
CA LEU A 62 -1.34 -25.01 -0.32
C LEU A 62 -2.07 -24.13 -1.34
N ALA A 63 -3.20 -23.54 -0.95
CA ALA A 63 -3.98 -22.66 -1.84
C ALA A 63 -3.32 -21.31 -2.10
N THR A 64 -2.46 -20.81 -1.21
CA THR A 64 -1.92 -19.44 -1.28
C THR A 64 -0.40 -19.33 -1.20
N CYS A 65 0.30 -20.33 -0.68
CA CYS A 65 1.73 -20.27 -0.37
C CYS A 65 2.61 -19.82 -1.55
N GLU A 66 2.32 -20.25 -2.78
CA GLU A 66 3.09 -19.81 -3.96
C GLU A 66 2.92 -18.31 -4.23
N ALA A 67 1.70 -17.79 -4.13
CA ALA A 67 1.44 -16.37 -4.33
C ALA A 67 2.12 -15.52 -3.24
N GLU A 68 2.09 -15.99 -1.99
CA GLU A 68 2.75 -15.35 -0.85
C GLU A 68 4.28 -15.37 -1.02
N TYR A 69 4.86 -16.50 -1.43
CA TYR A 69 6.28 -16.64 -1.76
C TYR A 69 6.73 -15.62 -2.81
N PHE A 70 6.00 -15.52 -3.93
CA PHE A 70 6.37 -14.58 -4.99
C PHE A 70 6.21 -13.13 -4.57
N ARG A 71 5.27 -12.85 -3.69
CA ARG A 71 5.09 -11.54 -3.11
C ARG A 71 6.28 -11.15 -2.24
N LEU A 72 6.72 -12.04 -1.34
CA LEU A 72 7.96 -11.87 -0.55
C LEU A 72 9.19 -11.74 -1.46
N GLN A 73 9.33 -12.64 -2.42
CA GLN A 73 10.42 -12.59 -3.40
C GLN A 73 10.50 -11.22 -4.09
N GLY A 74 9.36 -10.66 -4.47
CA GLY A 74 9.30 -9.32 -5.08
C GLY A 74 9.78 -8.22 -4.13
N TYR A 75 9.39 -8.25 -2.85
CA TYR A 75 9.86 -7.29 -1.86
C TYR A 75 11.38 -7.41 -1.64
N PHE A 76 11.91 -8.61 -1.66
CA PHE A 76 13.34 -8.89 -1.52
C PHE A 76 14.14 -8.84 -2.82
N GLY A 77 13.60 -8.18 -3.86
CA GLY A 77 14.31 -7.89 -5.10
C GLY A 77 14.55 -9.11 -5.99
N GLY A 78 13.65 -10.10 -5.94
CA GLY A 78 13.68 -11.28 -6.80
C GLY A 78 14.62 -12.39 -6.34
N ILE A 79 15.17 -12.32 -5.11
CA ILE A 79 16.01 -13.41 -4.59
C ILE A 79 15.18 -14.64 -4.26
N ALA A 80 15.80 -15.81 -4.35
CA ALA A 80 15.25 -17.05 -3.84
C ALA A 80 16.10 -17.53 -2.64
N PRO A 81 15.51 -17.85 -1.50
CA PRO A 81 16.23 -18.46 -0.38
C PRO A 81 16.87 -19.79 -0.80
N PRO A 82 18.05 -20.12 -0.27
CA PRO A 82 18.65 -21.44 -0.50
C PRO A 82 17.91 -22.51 0.30
N GLY A 83 17.89 -23.74 -0.20
CA GLY A 83 17.35 -24.90 0.54
C GLY A 83 15.90 -25.21 0.26
N LEU A 84 15.27 -24.56 -0.72
CA LEU A 84 13.90 -24.86 -1.14
C LEU A 84 13.71 -26.34 -1.57
N PRO A 85 12.51 -26.92 -1.40
CA PRO A 85 11.28 -26.27 -0.95
C PRO A 85 11.24 -25.99 0.56
N PHE A 86 10.37 -25.09 0.98
CA PHE A 86 9.97 -24.97 2.38
C PHE A 86 9.20 -26.21 2.80
N ASP A 87 9.57 -26.80 3.94
CA ASP A 87 8.86 -27.95 4.53
C ASP A 87 8.00 -27.46 5.69
N ILE A 88 6.71 -27.30 5.44
CA ILE A 88 5.75 -26.76 6.40
C ILE A 88 5.18 -27.90 7.23
N LEU A 89 5.41 -27.85 8.53
CA LEU A 89 4.88 -28.81 9.50
C LEU A 89 3.84 -28.12 10.41
N ILE A 90 2.57 -28.47 10.21
CA ILE A 90 1.48 -27.99 11.07
C ILE A 90 1.40 -28.89 12.29
N VAL A 91 1.74 -28.34 13.47
CA VAL A 91 1.99 -29.09 14.71
C VAL A 91 1.07 -28.64 15.84
N THR A 92 0.86 -29.52 16.82
CA THR A 92 0.11 -29.18 18.05
C THR A 92 1.04 -28.75 19.18
N GLY A 93 0.48 -28.10 20.21
CA GLY A 93 1.22 -27.77 21.43
C GLY A 93 2.14 -26.54 21.33
N VAL A 94 2.14 -25.86 20.20
CA VAL A 94 2.90 -24.59 19.98
C VAL A 94 1.91 -23.44 19.83
N GLY A 95 2.15 -22.35 20.54
CA GLY A 95 1.31 -21.15 20.49
C GLY A 95 1.76 -20.09 19.46
N GLY A 96 2.42 -20.51 18.38
CA GLY A 96 2.95 -19.66 17.34
C GLY A 96 3.64 -20.50 16.27
N ALA A 97 4.75 -20.01 15.70
CA ALA A 97 5.56 -20.76 14.76
C ALA A 97 7.05 -20.67 15.12
N TYR A 98 7.89 -21.50 14.53
CA TYR A 98 9.33 -21.47 14.74
C TYR A 98 10.09 -22.25 13.68
N HIS A 99 11.37 -21.94 13.52
CA HIS A 99 12.35 -22.70 12.75
C HIS A 99 13.70 -22.81 13.51
N ALA A 100 14.53 -23.76 13.12
CA ALA A 100 15.76 -24.07 13.87
C ALA A 100 16.86 -22.99 13.79
N ASN A 101 16.86 -22.21 12.73
CA ASN A 101 17.77 -21.07 12.48
C ASN A 101 17.30 -20.32 11.24
N CYS A 102 17.71 -19.09 11.08
CA CYS A 102 17.30 -18.20 9.98
C CYS A 102 17.56 -18.70 8.54
N ALA A 103 18.20 -19.80 8.34
CA ALA A 103 18.41 -20.43 7.03
C ALA A 103 17.68 -21.76 6.91
N ALA A 104 16.97 -22.18 7.95
CA ALA A 104 16.21 -23.45 7.92
C ALA A 104 14.90 -23.25 7.15
N THR A 105 14.64 -24.11 6.20
CA THR A 105 13.41 -24.13 5.40
C THR A 105 12.35 -25.10 5.95
N GLU A 106 12.61 -25.78 7.08
CA GLU A 106 11.63 -26.54 7.83
C GLU A 106 10.96 -25.62 8.84
N LEU A 107 9.68 -25.29 8.61
CA LEU A 107 8.89 -24.34 9.38
C LEU A 107 7.80 -25.06 10.17
N HIS A 108 7.78 -24.89 11.49
CA HIS A 108 6.82 -25.52 12.39
C HIS A 108 5.76 -24.50 12.78
N CYS A 109 4.53 -24.68 12.33
CA CYS A 109 3.41 -23.76 12.57
C CYS A 109 2.41 -24.39 13.53
N GLY A 110 2.20 -23.76 14.69
CA GLY A 110 1.34 -24.24 15.76
C GLY A 110 -0.14 -24.15 15.40
N ALA A 111 -0.87 -25.24 15.65
CA ALA A 111 -2.30 -25.31 15.38
C ALA A 111 -3.08 -26.12 16.41
N SER A 112 -4.37 -25.86 16.46
CA SER A 112 -5.38 -26.60 17.21
C SER A 112 -6.60 -26.88 16.31
N ALA A 113 -7.59 -27.58 16.82
CA ALA A 113 -8.84 -27.80 16.11
C ALA A 113 -9.63 -26.50 15.81
N THR A 114 -9.31 -25.40 16.47
CA THR A 114 -9.99 -24.11 16.34
C THR A 114 -9.14 -23.04 15.64
N THR A 115 -7.92 -23.36 15.23
CA THR A 115 -7.06 -22.44 14.48
C THR A 115 -7.69 -22.11 13.13
N SER A 116 -7.73 -20.81 12.78
CA SER A 116 -8.27 -20.37 11.51
C SER A 116 -7.30 -20.63 10.34
N ALA A 117 -7.82 -20.64 9.13
CA ALA A 117 -7.00 -20.73 7.92
C ALA A 117 -6.05 -19.53 7.79
N ASP A 118 -6.52 -18.33 8.15
CA ASP A 118 -5.70 -17.11 8.05
C ASP A 118 -4.59 -17.10 9.11
N THR A 119 -4.87 -17.60 10.32
CA THR A 119 -3.83 -17.72 11.36
C THR A 119 -2.68 -18.64 10.90
N ILE A 120 -2.98 -19.82 10.32
CA ILE A 120 -1.91 -20.73 9.90
C ILE A 120 -1.11 -20.15 8.72
N ARG A 121 -1.76 -19.47 7.76
CA ARG A 121 -1.09 -18.78 6.65
C ARG A 121 -0.20 -17.66 7.15
N MET A 122 -0.71 -16.83 8.07
CA MET A 122 0.06 -15.76 8.71
C MET A 122 1.33 -16.30 9.36
N LEU A 123 1.24 -17.41 10.09
CA LEU A 123 2.39 -18.05 10.73
C LEU A 123 3.41 -18.53 9.70
N VAL A 124 2.96 -19.12 8.59
CA VAL A 124 3.85 -19.55 7.50
C VAL A 124 4.58 -18.36 6.89
N VAL A 125 3.86 -17.28 6.58
CA VAL A 125 4.47 -16.05 6.01
C VAL A 125 5.49 -15.43 6.95
N ALA A 126 5.23 -15.40 8.27
CA ALA A 126 6.16 -14.84 9.23
C ALA A 126 7.50 -15.59 9.25
N GLU A 127 7.46 -16.92 9.34
CA GLU A 127 8.68 -17.74 9.38
C GLU A 127 9.41 -17.78 8.03
N GLU A 128 8.65 -17.82 6.92
CA GLU A 128 9.21 -17.76 5.57
C GLU A 128 9.97 -16.46 5.33
N GLU A 129 9.42 -15.34 5.79
CA GLU A 129 10.01 -14.01 5.65
C GLU A 129 11.39 -13.93 6.30
N GLU A 130 11.59 -14.52 7.48
CA GLU A 130 12.88 -14.55 8.16
C GLU A 130 13.95 -15.29 7.37
N VAL A 131 13.57 -16.32 6.60
CA VAL A 131 14.49 -17.03 5.69
C VAL A 131 14.87 -16.11 4.50
N PHE A 132 13.92 -15.31 4.00
CA PHE A 132 14.23 -14.28 3.00
C PHE A 132 15.16 -13.20 3.56
N GLU A 133 14.99 -12.73 4.80
CA GLU A 133 15.90 -11.79 5.47
C GLU A 133 17.34 -12.30 5.48
N GLN A 134 17.52 -13.54 5.88
CA GLN A 134 18.84 -14.17 5.93
C GLN A 134 19.47 -14.26 4.53
N ALA A 135 18.69 -14.67 3.52
CA ALA A 135 19.16 -14.75 2.14
C ALA A 135 19.50 -13.38 1.57
N TYR A 136 18.76 -12.34 1.96
CA TYR A 136 18.95 -10.95 1.51
C TYR A 136 20.15 -10.26 2.17
N THR A 137 20.67 -10.80 3.29
CA THR A 137 21.78 -10.26 4.07
C THR A 137 21.56 -8.83 4.59
N GLY A 138 20.45 -8.59 5.26
CA GLY A 138 20.11 -7.22 5.64
C GLY A 138 19.43 -7.07 6.97
N TRP A 139 18.25 -7.55 7.08
CA TRP A 139 17.38 -7.20 8.19
C TRP A 139 17.84 -7.83 9.50
N GLY A 140 18.09 -8.93 9.70
CA GLY A 140 18.62 -9.52 10.94
C GLY A 140 17.58 -10.34 11.67
N CYS A 141 17.22 -11.44 11.05
CA CYS A 141 16.47 -12.51 11.68
C CYS A 141 16.95 -12.80 13.10
N GLY A 142 16.02 -12.94 14.04
CA GLY A 142 16.29 -13.10 15.46
C GLY A 142 16.72 -11.81 16.19
N LYS A 143 16.52 -10.65 15.57
CA LYS A 143 16.65 -9.34 16.18
C LYS A 143 15.31 -8.60 16.12
N SER A 144 15.07 -7.72 17.07
CA SER A 144 13.80 -7.02 17.21
C SER A 144 13.32 -6.28 15.94
N HIS A 145 14.21 -5.85 15.06
CA HIS A 145 13.82 -5.19 13.81
C HIS A 145 13.55 -6.18 12.65
N GLY A 146 14.18 -7.35 12.63
CA GLY A 146 13.83 -8.46 11.77
C GLY A 146 12.46 -9.02 12.14
N GLU A 147 12.30 -9.39 13.42
CA GLU A 147 11.00 -9.79 13.96
C GLU A 147 9.86 -8.79 13.66
N ALA A 148 10.18 -7.49 13.67
CA ALA A 148 9.22 -6.47 13.30
C ALA A 148 8.83 -6.54 11.83
N LEU A 149 9.78 -6.84 10.93
CA LEU A 149 9.51 -6.96 9.51
C LEU A 149 8.72 -8.23 9.21
N SER A 150 9.05 -9.37 9.83
CA SER A 150 8.31 -10.62 9.64
C SER A 150 6.85 -10.49 10.06
N ARG A 151 6.57 -9.82 11.20
CA ARG A 151 5.20 -9.52 11.66
C ARG A 151 4.46 -8.60 10.70
N VAL A 152 5.13 -7.56 10.21
CA VAL A 152 4.55 -6.64 9.22
C VAL A 152 4.20 -7.36 7.94
N MET A 153 5.08 -8.22 7.41
CA MET A 153 4.79 -8.98 6.19
C MET A 153 3.65 -9.98 6.39
N ALA A 154 3.59 -10.62 7.55
CA ALA A 154 2.49 -11.51 7.93
C ALA A 154 1.15 -10.75 8.03
N GLU A 155 1.13 -9.58 8.69
CA GLU A 155 -0.09 -8.76 8.85
C GLU A 155 -0.62 -8.22 7.53
N ILE A 156 0.24 -7.72 6.64
CA ILE A 156 -0.22 -7.18 5.35
C ILE A 156 -0.75 -8.25 4.39
N MET A 157 -0.39 -9.51 4.61
CA MET A 157 -0.91 -10.63 3.82
C MET A 157 -2.16 -11.26 4.46
N HIS A 158 -2.24 -11.23 5.79
CA HIS A 158 -3.32 -11.82 6.58
C HIS A 158 -3.74 -10.88 7.73
N PRO A 159 -4.37 -9.74 7.42
CA PRO A 159 -4.62 -8.68 8.41
C PRO A 159 -5.56 -9.10 9.55
N ASP A 160 -6.48 -10.03 9.30
CA ASP A 160 -7.45 -10.48 10.30
C ASP A 160 -6.89 -11.57 11.24
N ALA A 161 -5.66 -12.02 11.01
CA ALA A 161 -5.05 -13.13 11.75
C ALA A 161 -4.15 -12.69 12.91
N LEU A 162 -3.85 -11.41 13.05
CA LEU A 162 -2.85 -10.89 14.01
C LEU A 162 -3.34 -10.83 15.46
N ASP A 163 -4.64 -11.10 15.73
CA ASP A 163 -5.20 -11.06 17.09
C ASP A 163 -4.40 -11.95 18.06
N GLY A 164 -3.89 -11.34 19.13
CA GLY A 164 -2.98 -11.96 20.10
C GLY A 164 -1.50 -11.95 19.72
N PHE A 165 -1.13 -11.56 18.50
CA PHE A 165 0.25 -11.40 18.05
C PHE A 165 0.66 -9.93 17.87
N ALA A 166 -0.28 -8.99 17.92
CA ALA A 166 -0.02 -7.56 17.76
C ALA A 166 0.89 -7.01 18.86
N THR A 167 1.87 -6.20 18.49
CA THR A 167 2.94 -5.71 19.34
C THR A 167 2.99 -4.19 19.50
N ALA A 168 2.39 -3.42 18.59
CA ALA A 168 2.47 -1.95 18.58
C ALA A 168 1.98 -1.30 19.87
N ALA A 169 0.89 -1.81 20.48
CA ALA A 169 0.36 -1.32 21.73
C ALA A 169 1.36 -1.39 22.87
N SER A 170 2.17 -2.44 22.94
CA SER A 170 3.19 -2.64 23.99
C SER A 170 4.22 -1.51 24.00
N TRP A 171 4.64 -1.02 22.84
CA TRP A 171 5.54 0.13 22.77
C TRP A 171 4.82 1.45 23.05
N LEU A 172 3.63 1.65 22.49
CA LEU A 172 2.85 2.88 22.69
C LEU A 172 2.51 3.11 24.16
N ASP A 173 2.19 2.05 24.89
CA ASP A 173 1.79 2.09 26.30
C ASP A 173 2.98 1.91 27.24
N GLY A 174 4.11 1.38 26.75
CA GLY A 174 5.33 1.01 27.51
C GLY A 174 6.39 2.11 27.62
N GLY A 175 6.05 3.40 27.56
CA GLY A 175 7.01 4.51 27.75
C GLY A 175 7.83 4.88 26.52
N ARG A 176 7.65 4.21 25.40
CA ARG A 176 8.22 4.52 24.07
C ARG A 176 9.73 4.69 24.03
N PRO A 177 10.52 3.69 24.50
CA PRO A 177 11.98 3.76 24.41
C PRO A 177 12.47 3.75 22.97
N ASP A 178 13.71 4.24 22.73
CA ASP A 178 14.32 4.25 21.39
C ASP A 178 14.80 2.86 20.96
N TRP A 179 13.93 2.13 20.26
CA TRP A 179 14.27 0.91 19.54
C TRP A 179 14.38 1.12 18.02
N ILE A 180 14.30 2.37 17.56
CA ILE A 180 14.53 2.74 16.16
C ILE A 180 16.03 2.96 15.91
N GLY A 181 16.72 3.63 16.87
CA GLY A 181 18.18 3.84 16.85
C GLY A 181 18.99 2.63 17.30
N SER A 182 18.37 1.67 17.95
CA SER A 182 18.99 0.45 18.47
C SER A 182 18.15 -0.78 18.16
N THR A 183 18.72 -1.96 18.38
CA THR A 183 18.05 -3.26 18.24
C THR A 183 18.60 -4.21 19.29
N GLU A 184 17.84 -5.23 19.63
CA GLU A 184 18.27 -6.29 20.54
C GLU A 184 18.09 -7.68 19.90
N ASN A 185 18.80 -8.67 20.43
CA ASN A 185 18.67 -10.07 19.99
C ASN A 185 17.50 -10.68 20.78
N THR A 186 16.30 -10.55 20.25
CA THR A 186 15.08 -11.06 20.86
C THR A 186 13.98 -11.24 19.81
N ASP A 187 13.19 -12.25 20.01
CA ASP A 187 11.95 -12.57 19.33
C ASP A 187 10.72 -12.44 20.28
N ARG A 188 10.92 -11.98 21.52
CA ARG A 188 9.92 -12.01 22.60
C ARG A 188 9.66 -10.69 23.31
N ASN A 189 10.43 -9.66 23.03
CA ASN A 189 10.20 -8.36 23.65
C ASN A 189 9.23 -7.52 22.83
N TYR A 190 7.96 -7.57 23.15
CA TYR A 190 6.89 -6.84 22.45
C TYR A 190 7.08 -5.33 22.46
N ILE A 191 7.87 -4.76 23.36
CA ILE A 191 8.17 -3.32 23.35
C ILE A 191 9.16 -2.98 22.23
N SER A 192 10.22 -3.74 22.05
CA SER A 192 11.20 -3.47 21.00
C SER A 192 10.68 -3.87 19.61
N ILE A 193 9.99 -5.01 19.52
CA ILE A 193 9.33 -5.45 18.29
C ILE A 193 8.22 -4.47 17.90
N GLY A 194 7.35 -4.09 18.84
CA GLY A 194 6.25 -3.15 18.59
C GLY A 194 6.71 -1.75 18.19
N ALA A 195 7.88 -1.30 18.67
CA ALA A 195 8.49 -0.09 18.13
C ALA A 195 8.81 -0.24 16.65
N GLY A 196 9.36 -1.39 16.26
CA GLY A 196 9.74 -1.70 14.89
C GLY A 196 8.53 -1.84 13.96
N THR A 197 7.52 -2.65 14.34
CA THR A 197 6.29 -2.86 13.54
C THR A 197 5.59 -1.55 13.28
N LEU A 198 5.32 -0.78 14.33
CA LEU A 198 4.66 0.52 14.22
C LEU A 198 5.46 1.51 13.37
N PHE A 199 6.80 1.50 13.48
CA PHE A 199 7.67 2.37 12.69
C PHE A 199 7.66 1.98 11.20
N LEU A 200 7.65 0.70 10.87
CA LEU A 200 7.58 0.22 9.49
C LEU A 200 6.24 0.59 8.85
N PHE A 201 5.13 0.45 9.57
CA PHE A 201 3.83 0.93 9.14
C PHE A 201 3.78 2.46 8.97
N TYR A 202 4.42 3.22 9.88
CA TYR A 202 4.59 4.66 9.73
C TYR A 202 5.35 5.01 8.44
N LEU A 203 6.43 4.31 8.10
CA LEU A 203 7.15 4.51 6.84
C LEU A 203 6.26 4.25 5.64
N ARG A 204 5.48 3.18 5.67
CA ARG A 204 4.61 2.77 4.57
C ARG A 204 3.43 3.72 4.38
N TYR A 205 2.62 3.89 5.41
CA TYR A 205 1.31 4.50 5.31
C TYR A 205 1.29 5.99 5.67
N GLN A 206 2.21 6.45 6.52
CA GLN A 206 2.29 7.87 6.88
C GLN A 206 3.29 8.64 6.02
N LEU A 207 4.36 8.00 5.55
CA LEU A 207 5.35 8.61 4.66
C LEU A 207 5.20 8.20 3.18
N GLY A 208 4.28 7.29 2.85
CA GLY A 208 3.98 6.88 1.48
C GLY A 208 5.06 6.03 0.80
N LEU A 209 5.93 5.36 1.57
CA LEU A 209 7.03 4.55 1.02
C LEU A 209 6.54 3.12 0.71
N SER A 210 6.83 2.58 -0.46
CA SER A 210 6.44 1.19 -0.80
C SER A 210 7.25 0.17 0.01
N TRP A 211 6.66 -1.00 0.25
CA TRP A 211 7.33 -2.10 0.96
C TRP A 211 8.64 -2.51 0.28
N ALA A 212 8.66 -2.64 -1.03
CA ALA A 212 9.88 -2.97 -1.77
C ALA A 212 11.00 -1.94 -1.53
N LYS A 213 10.68 -0.63 -1.43
CA LYS A 213 11.65 0.42 -1.07
C LYS A 213 12.15 0.27 0.37
N ILE A 214 11.25 -0.03 1.31
CA ILE A 214 11.57 -0.20 2.73
C ILE A 214 12.49 -1.42 2.90
N VAL A 215 12.11 -2.57 2.34
CA VAL A 215 12.91 -3.81 2.39
C VAL A 215 14.29 -3.60 1.75
N LYS A 216 14.34 -3.03 0.53
CA LYS A 216 15.60 -2.70 -0.14
C LYS A 216 16.50 -1.79 0.69
N ALA A 217 15.91 -0.80 1.37
CA ALA A 217 16.66 0.14 2.22
C ALA A 217 17.27 -0.54 3.46
N GLY A 218 16.68 -1.63 3.94
CA GLY A 218 17.20 -2.40 5.07
C GLY A 218 18.44 -3.24 4.76
N ARG A 219 18.72 -3.52 3.49
CA ARG A 219 19.86 -4.35 3.09
C ARG A 219 21.18 -3.82 3.64
N GLY A 220 21.86 -4.64 4.47
CA GLY A 220 23.12 -4.29 5.10
C GLY A 220 23.00 -3.21 6.19
N GLN A 221 21.80 -2.93 6.68
CA GLN A 221 21.61 -2.01 7.81
C GLN A 221 21.46 -2.79 9.11
N SER A 222 21.83 -2.14 10.22
CA SER A 222 21.80 -2.73 11.56
C SER A 222 20.70 -2.14 12.43
N THR A 223 20.04 -1.06 11.99
CA THR A 223 18.96 -0.39 12.74
C THR A 223 17.95 0.26 11.79
N LEU A 224 16.73 0.44 12.27
CA LEU A 224 15.64 1.13 11.53
C LEU A 224 15.99 2.62 11.27
N ALA A 225 16.78 3.25 12.15
CA ALA A 225 17.26 4.62 11.90
C ALA A 225 18.16 4.72 10.68
N GLN A 226 18.94 3.69 10.38
CA GLN A 226 19.76 3.64 9.17
C GLN A 226 18.88 3.42 7.91
N VAL A 227 17.84 2.60 8.03
CA VAL A 227 16.82 2.43 6.98
C VAL A 227 16.15 3.77 6.67
N TYR A 228 15.69 4.48 7.70
CA TYR A 228 15.07 5.80 7.56
C TYR A 228 16.01 6.82 6.89
N LYS A 229 17.29 6.86 7.33
CA LYS A 229 18.30 7.74 6.73
C LYS A 229 18.47 7.45 5.24
N ARG A 230 18.51 6.17 4.85
CA ARG A 230 18.66 5.78 3.44
C ARG A 230 17.45 6.20 2.61
N LEU A 231 16.25 6.12 3.18
CA LEU A 231 14.99 6.45 2.50
C LEU A 231 14.72 7.95 2.40
N THR A 232 15.09 8.73 3.45
CA THR A 232 14.68 10.12 3.59
C THR A 232 15.83 11.14 3.59
N GLY A 233 17.06 10.68 3.72
CA GLY A 233 18.25 11.52 3.96
C GLY A 233 18.36 12.08 5.38
N ARG A 234 17.36 11.90 6.25
CA ARG A 234 17.30 12.44 7.61
C ARG A 234 17.94 11.50 8.62
N THR A 235 18.42 12.08 9.74
CA THR A 235 19.03 11.33 10.85
C THR A 235 18.18 11.38 12.13
N THR A 236 16.95 11.87 12.04
CA THR A 236 16.05 12.16 13.17
C THR A 236 14.96 11.10 13.33
N ALA A 237 15.17 9.87 12.85
CA ALA A 237 14.17 8.82 12.78
C ALA A 237 13.33 8.66 14.06
N TYR A 238 13.98 8.40 15.18
CA TYR A 238 13.27 8.22 16.45
C TYR A 238 12.56 9.50 16.92
N ALA A 239 13.22 10.65 16.79
CA ALA A 239 12.63 11.92 17.21
C ALA A 239 11.39 12.28 16.37
N ASP A 240 11.47 12.11 15.05
CA ASP A 240 10.35 12.37 14.15
C ASP A 240 9.18 11.41 14.43
N PHE A 241 9.46 10.12 14.55
CA PHE A 241 8.46 9.09 14.82
C PHE A 241 7.84 9.22 16.21
N LYS A 242 8.67 9.43 17.26
CA LYS A 242 8.16 9.62 18.60
C LYS A 242 7.31 10.87 18.71
N ALA A 243 7.74 12.00 18.14
CA ALA A 243 6.96 13.23 18.12
C ALA A 243 5.61 13.04 17.38
N PHE A 244 5.59 12.21 16.33
CA PHE A 244 4.35 11.82 15.66
C PHE A 244 3.47 10.98 16.58
N ALA A 245 4.01 9.92 17.20
CA ALA A 245 3.28 9.05 18.11
C ALA A 245 2.73 9.81 19.33
N ASP A 246 3.51 10.74 19.91
CA ASP A 246 3.08 11.55 21.06
C ASP A 246 1.95 12.54 20.74
N ARG A 247 1.79 12.93 19.45
CA ARG A 247 0.65 13.76 19.02
C ARG A 247 -0.65 12.98 18.96
N HIS A 248 -0.59 11.70 18.58
CA HIS A 248 -1.79 10.88 18.36
C HIS A 248 -2.19 10.09 19.61
N TRP A 249 -1.24 9.71 20.43
CA TRP A 249 -1.45 8.96 21.68
C TRP A 249 -0.75 9.67 22.83
N ALA A 250 -1.52 10.22 23.76
CA ALA A 250 -0.94 10.88 24.93
C ALA A 250 -0.04 9.90 25.71
N PRO A 251 1.20 10.29 26.10
CA PRO A 251 2.09 9.43 26.88
C PRO A 251 1.44 8.95 28.19
N GLY A 252 1.60 7.66 28.51
CA GLY A 252 1.07 7.06 29.75
C GLY A 252 -0.44 6.79 29.74
N THR A 253 -1.11 6.92 28.60
CA THR A 253 -2.50 6.47 28.41
C THR A 253 -2.52 5.25 27.48
N ALA A 254 -3.48 4.32 27.70
CA ALA A 254 -3.67 3.20 26.79
C ALA A 254 -3.92 3.70 25.36
N SER A 255 -3.17 3.16 24.41
CA SER A 255 -3.27 3.53 22.98
C SER A 255 -4.62 3.19 22.38
N GLY A 256 -5.29 2.15 22.90
CA GLY A 256 -6.54 1.61 22.38
C GLY A 256 -6.37 0.80 21.10
N ILE A 257 -5.14 0.57 20.65
CA ILE A 257 -4.83 -0.33 19.53
C ILE A 257 -4.92 -1.76 20.05
N VAL A 258 -5.76 -2.58 19.42
CA VAL A 258 -5.96 -3.99 19.77
C VAL A 258 -6.09 -4.80 18.50
N GLY A 259 -5.35 -5.90 18.41
CA GLY A 259 -5.47 -6.88 17.32
C GLY A 259 -4.84 -6.45 15.98
N THR A 260 -4.13 -5.31 15.94
CA THR A 260 -3.41 -4.85 14.75
C THR A 260 -2.18 -4.05 15.16
N ASP A 261 -1.14 -4.10 14.36
CA ASP A 261 0.04 -3.24 14.47
C ASP A 261 -0.03 -2.01 13.54
N ASN A 262 -1.07 -1.92 12.69
CA ASN A 262 -1.26 -0.85 11.73
C ASN A 262 -2.42 0.10 12.06
N PRO A 263 -2.19 1.17 12.83
CA PRO A 263 -3.21 2.20 13.05
C PRO A 263 -3.23 3.27 11.95
N PHE A 264 -2.38 3.19 10.94
CA PHE A 264 -2.18 4.23 9.92
C PHE A 264 -3.08 4.05 8.69
N PRO A 265 -3.35 5.14 7.95
CA PRO A 265 -2.89 6.51 8.17
C PRO A 265 -3.65 7.20 9.30
N LEU A 266 -2.95 8.05 10.05
CA LEU A 266 -3.55 8.88 11.10
C LEU A 266 -3.69 10.33 10.62
N ALA A 267 -4.85 10.93 10.85
CA ALA A 267 -5.14 12.29 10.43
C ALA A 267 -4.38 13.31 11.26
N ASP A 268 -3.41 14.00 10.66
CA ASP A 268 -2.77 15.19 11.23
C ASP A 268 -3.55 16.49 10.93
N GLY A 269 -4.71 16.42 10.24
CA GLY A 269 -5.46 17.60 9.86
C GLY A 269 -6.73 17.32 9.06
N ILE A 270 -7.48 18.37 8.74
CA ILE A 270 -8.58 18.33 7.78
C ILE A 270 -7.99 18.53 6.38
N GLU A 271 -8.41 17.67 5.44
CA GLU A 271 -8.14 17.85 4.03
C GLU A 271 -8.90 19.09 3.53
N LEU A 272 -8.17 20.08 3.04
CA LEU A 272 -8.76 21.30 2.47
C LEU A 272 -8.46 21.38 0.98
N TRP A 273 -9.48 21.81 0.22
CA TRP A 273 -9.31 22.13 -1.17
C TRP A 273 -8.45 23.39 -1.35
N HIS A 274 -7.33 23.25 -2.06
CA HIS A 274 -6.51 24.35 -2.54
C HIS A 274 -6.95 24.71 -3.96
N GLY A 275 -7.38 25.95 -4.16
CA GLY A 275 -7.84 26.42 -5.45
C GLY A 275 -6.80 26.35 -6.56
N TRP A 276 -7.20 26.72 -7.76
CA TRP A 276 -6.38 26.65 -8.95
C TRP A 276 -5.16 27.57 -8.90
N GLN A 277 -4.00 27.00 -9.25
CA GLN A 277 -2.75 27.72 -9.48
C GLN A 277 -2.30 27.47 -10.93
N SER A 278 -2.01 28.56 -11.67
CA SER A 278 -1.43 28.45 -13.00
C SER A 278 0.02 27.98 -12.91
N LEU A 279 0.36 26.99 -13.67
CA LEU A 279 1.73 26.56 -13.94
C LEU A 279 2.27 27.22 -15.22
N GLY A 280 1.45 27.95 -15.96
CA GLY A 280 1.82 28.58 -17.24
C GLY A 280 2.11 27.55 -18.33
N GLY A 281 2.87 27.97 -19.34
CA GLY A 281 3.14 27.20 -20.54
C GLY A 281 2.05 27.35 -21.59
N VAL A 282 2.26 26.79 -22.77
CA VAL A 282 1.24 26.60 -23.81
C VAL A 282 1.34 25.12 -24.20
N VAL A 283 0.37 24.35 -23.69
CA VAL A 283 0.40 22.88 -23.78
C VAL A 283 -0.73 22.35 -24.67
N GLU A 284 -0.46 21.27 -25.37
CA GLU A 284 -1.41 20.55 -26.23
C GLU A 284 -1.84 19.21 -25.62
N SER A 285 -1.20 18.76 -24.53
CA SER A 285 -1.65 17.61 -23.74
C SER A 285 -2.00 18.08 -22.33
N ALA A 286 -2.88 17.31 -21.64
CA ALA A 286 -2.98 17.46 -20.20
C ALA A 286 -1.61 17.20 -19.58
N PRO A 287 -1.22 17.98 -18.53
CA PRO A 287 -0.04 17.66 -17.77
C PRO A 287 -0.22 16.31 -17.08
N VAL A 288 0.73 15.39 -17.27
CA VAL A 288 0.78 14.10 -16.54
C VAL A 288 1.78 14.22 -15.40
N THR A 289 1.40 13.75 -14.23
CA THR A 289 2.21 13.97 -13.03
C THR A 289 2.52 12.67 -12.29
N VAL A 290 3.70 12.65 -11.66
CA VAL A 290 4.17 11.56 -10.81
C VAL A 290 4.82 12.12 -9.55
N ALA A 291 4.68 11.38 -8.46
CA ALA A 291 5.37 11.65 -7.20
C ALA A 291 6.33 10.49 -6.87
N TRP A 292 7.61 10.78 -6.66
CA TRP A 292 8.60 9.76 -6.27
C TRP A 292 9.10 9.93 -4.83
N ALA A 293 8.68 11.00 -4.16
CA ALA A 293 8.98 11.26 -2.75
C ALA A 293 7.96 12.23 -2.15
N PRO A 294 7.82 12.29 -0.82
CA PRO A 294 7.07 13.35 -0.15
C PRO A 294 7.58 14.73 -0.54
N ASN A 295 6.67 15.67 -0.76
CA ASN A 295 6.95 17.04 -1.23
C ASN A 295 7.65 17.12 -2.60
N ARG A 296 7.47 16.11 -3.43
CA ARG A 296 7.97 16.11 -4.81
C ARG A 296 6.86 15.74 -5.78
N LEU A 297 6.68 16.59 -6.79
CA LEU A 297 5.88 16.31 -7.97
C LEU A 297 6.72 16.62 -9.21
N ASP A 298 6.65 15.77 -10.19
CA ASP A 298 7.23 15.96 -11.51
C ASP A 298 6.11 15.89 -12.54
N THR A 299 5.99 16.94 -13.36
CA THR A 299 4.88 17.15 -14.29
C THR A 299 5.40 17.29 -15.70
N PHE A 300 4.77 16.58 -16.63
CA PHE A 300 5.14 16.52 -18.03
C PHE A 300 3.97 16.91 -18.91
N ALA A 301 4.24 17.64 -19.98
CA ALA A 301 3.24 17.96 -20.99
C ALA A 301 3.91 18.09 -22.37
N VAL A 302 3.12 17.92 -23.42
CA VAL A 302 3.51 18.23 -24.79
C VAL A 302 3.14 19.67 -25.08
N GLY A 303 4.10 20.46 -25.53
CA GLY A 303 3.89 21.85 -25.92
C GLY A 303 3.34 21.99 -27.35
N SER A 304 2.97 23.22 -27.73
CA SER A 304 2.43 23.55 -29.07
C SER A 304 3.45 23.34 -30.21
N ASP A 305 4.74 23.18 -29.88
CA ASP A 305 5.80 22.79 -30.80
C ASP A 305 5.99 21.27 -30.92
N SER A 306 5.10 20.50 -30.31
CA SER A 306 5.13 19.05 -30.18
C SER A 306 6.32 18.51 -29.35
N ALA A 307 7.10 19.36 -28.68
CA ALA A 307 8.17 18.91 -27.80
C ALA A 307 7.62 18.50 -26.44
N LEU A 308 8.31 17.56 -25.79
CA LEU A 308 8.06 17.18 -24.40
C LEU A 308 8.65 18.25 -23.46
N TYR A 309 7.86 18.68 -22.50
CA TYR A 309 8.26 19.63 -21.46
C TYR A 309 8.13 19.02 -20.09
N HIS A 310 8.99 19.45 -19.16
CA HIS A 310 9.02 19.03 -17.75
C HIS A 310 8.99 20.24 -16.83
N ARG A 311 8.33 20.09 -15.71
CA ARG A 311 8.28 21.04 -14.59
C ARG A 311 8.14 20.30 -13.29
N TRP A 312 8.75 20.81 -12.20
CA TRP A 312 8.75 20.09 -10.93
C TRP A 312 8.44 20.99 -9.73
N TRP A 313 7.85 20.41 -8.73
CA TRP A 313 7.70 20.94 -7.37
C TRP A 313 8.79 20.37 -6.48
N ASN A 314 9.50 21.23 -5.72
CA ASN A 314 10.63 20.83 -4.87
C ASN A 314 10.30 20.84 -3.36
N GLY A 315 9.02 20.90 -3.00
CA GLY A 315 8.55 21.01 -1.61
C GLY A 315 8.29 22.44 -1.15
N SER A 316 8.75 23.45 -1.92
CA SER A 316 8.57 24.87 -1.58
C SER A 316 8.18 25.75 -2.77
N SER A 317 8.62 25.43 -3.95
CA SER A 317 8.37 26.21 -5.18
C SER A 317 8.36 25.32 -6.42
N TRP A 318 7.66 25.78 -7.45
CA TRP A 318 7.71 25.22 -8.77
C TRP A 318 8.95 25.71 -9.53
N GLY A 319 9.70 24.77 -10.15
CA GLY A 319 10.68 25.09 -11.18
C GLY A 319 10.04 25.73 -12.40
N GLY A 320 10.84 26.20 -13.36
CA GLY A 320 10.33 26.63 -14.67
C GLY A 320 10.05 25.42 -15.57
N TRP A 321 9.26 25.62 -16.64
CA TRP A 321 9.18 24.65 -17.72
C TRP A 321 10.52 24.53 -18.42
N GLU A 322 11.04 23.31 -18.53
CA GLU A 322 12.22 22.98 -19.34
C GLU A 322 11.82 22.09 -20.52
N SER A 323 12.36 22.39 -21.70
CA SER A 323 12.11 21.55 -22.86
C SER A 323 13.01 20.31 -22.83
N LEU A 324 12.40 19.15 -22.91
CA LEU A 324 13.10 17.89 -23.10
C LEU A 324 13.25 17.53 -24.59
N GLY A 325 12.66 18.35 -25.49
CA GLY A 325 12.72 18.13 -26.94
C GLY A 325 11.80 17.02 -27.42
N GLY A 326 12.15 16.38 -28.53
CA GLY A 326 11.35 15.34 -29.18
C GLY A 326 10.30 15.91 -30.14
N ARG A 327 9.55 15.00 -30.76
CA ARG A 327 8.38 15.26 -31.61
C ARG A 327 7.28 14.26 -31.24
N CYS A 328 6.47 14.64 -30.28
CA CYS A 328 5.46 13.79 -29.67
C CYS A 328 4.12 13.92 -30.39
N GLN A 329 3.48 12.78 -30.66
CA GLN A 329 2.10 12.75 -31.15
C GLN A 329 1.12 12.16 -30.13
N SER A 330 1.58 11.67 -28.98
CA SER A 330 0.73 11.27 -27.84
C SER A 330 0.99 12.13 -26.61
N ALA A 331 0.04 12.14 -25.68
CA ALA A 331 0.35 12.56 -24.32
C ALA A 331 1.42 11.65 -23.70
N PRO A 332 2.26 12.17 -22.77
CA PRO A 332 3.25 11.35 -22.11
C PRO A 332 2.64 10.37 -21.11
N SER A 333 3.34 9.28 -20.84
CA SER A 333 3.14 8.44 -19.67
C SER A 333 4.40 8.49 -18.83
N VAL A 334 4.26 8.60 -17.51
CA VAL A 334 5.40 8.75 -16.61
C VAL A 334 5.27 7.80 -15.43
N VAL A 335 6.39 7.22 -15.05
CA VAL A 335 6.50 6.32 -13.91
C VAL A 335 7.81 6.56 -13.16
N SER A 336 7.84 6.22 -11.89
CA SER A 336 9.04 6.23 -11.06
C SER A 336 9.10 4.97 -10.21
N TRP A 337 10.21 4.26 -10.21
CA TRP A 337 10.40 3.09 -9.35
C TRP A 337 11.17 3.39 -8.06
N GLU A 338 11.84 4.56 -7.97
CA GLU A 338 12.57 4.96 -6.77
C GLU A 338 12.78 6.48 -6.69
N PRO A 339 13.11 7.03 -5.52
CA PRO A 339 13.44 8.44 -5.39
C PRO A 339 14.60 8.85 -6.31
N GLY A 340 14.40 9.95 -7.05
CA GLY A 340 15.39 10.46 -8.00
C GLY A 340 15.37 9.77 -9.36
N ARG A 341 14.47 8.83 -9.61
CA ARG A 341 14.29 8.19 -10.91
C ARG A 341 12.96 8.60 -11.54
N LEU A 342 12.99 8.96 -12.83
CA LEU A 342 11.83 9.19 -13.67
C LEU A 342 12.01 8.51 -15.00
N ASP A 343 10.95 7.87 -15.50
CA ASP A 343 10.92 7.25 -16.82
C ASP A 343 9.68 7.76 -17.55
N VAL A 344 9.89 8.38 -18.71
CA VAL A 344 8.88 9.07 -19.50
C VAL A 344 8.77 8.43 -20.88
N PHE A 345 7.57 8.12 -21.28
CA PHE A 345 7.27 7.45 -22.55
C PHE A 345 6.32 8.31 -23.37
N VAL A 346 6.61 8.42 -24.67
CA VAL A 346 5.78 9.11 -25.66
C VAL A 346 5.78 8.33 -26.97
N VAL A 347 4.73 8.49 -27.75
CA VAL A 347 4.72 8.04 -29.14
C VAL A 347 5.20 9.20 -30.02
N GLY A 348 6.18 8.93 -30.86
CA GLY A 348 6.72 9.88 -31.84
C GLY A 348 5.86 10.02 -33.10
N THR A 349 6.17 10.97 -33.95
CA THR A 349 5.45 11.21 -35.20
C THR A 349 5.61 10.08 -36.25
N ASP A 350 6.49 9.14 -35.98
CA ASP A 350 6.68 7.88 -36.74
C ASP A 350 5.88 6.71 -36.15
N SER A 351 5.00 6.98 -35.19
CA SER A 351 4.24 6.00 -34.43
C SER A 351 5.08 5.06 -33.57
N GLY A 352 6.39 5.27 -33.44
CA GLY A 352 7.28 4.52 -32.57
C GLY A 352 7.19 4.97 -31.12
N LEU A 353 7.42 4.04 -30.19
CA LEU A 353 7.60 4.35 -28.77
C LEU A 353 8.98 4.96 -28.53
N TYR A 354 9.01 6.05 -27.78
CA TYR A 354 10.24 6.70 -27.33
C TYR A 354 10.27 6.80 -25.81
N HIS A 355 11.44 6.55 -25.23
CA HIS A 355 11.72 6.61 -23.81
C HIS A 355 12.74 7.69 -23.51
N ARG A 356 12.55 8.38 -22.39
CA ARG A 356 13.50 9.33 -21.81
C ARG A 356 13.50 9.21 -20.30
N TRP A 357 14.67 9.28 -19.66
CA TRP A 357 14.77 9.06 -18.21
C TRP A 357 15.61 10.11 -17.50
N TRP A 358 15.33 10.28 -16.22
CA TRP A 358 16.12 11.03 -15.25
C TRP A 358 16.81 10.05 -14.30
N ASP A 359 18.13 10.19 -14.10
CA ASP A 359 18.96 9.29 -13.28
C ASP A 359 19.24 9.83 -11.87
N GLY A 360 18.57 10.90 -11.46
CA GLY A 360 18.81 11.62 -10.20
C GLY A 360 19.69 12.85 -10.36
N ALA A 361 20.38 12.99 -11.51
CA ALA A 361 21.29 14.11 -11.79
C ALA A 361 21.13 14.68 -13.20
N HIS A 362 20.86 13.84 -14.20
CA HIS A 362 20.83 14.22 -15.62
C HIS A 362 19.69 13.54 -16.36
N TRP A 363 19.17 14.23 -17.37
CA TRP A 363 18.27 13.63 -18.35
C TRP A 363 19.07 12.82 -19.38
N GLY A 364 18.73 11.54 -19.55
CA GLY A 364 19.15 10.74 -20.70
C GLY A 364 18.64 11.31 -22.02
N GLY A 365 19.19 10.89 -23.14
CA GLY A 365 18.63 11.19 -24.46
C GLY A 365 17.36 10.40 -24.73
N PHE A 366 16.59 10.79 -25.77
CA PHE A 366 15.54 9.91 -26.24
C PHE A 366 16.13 8.63 -26.86
N GLU A 367 15.63 7.49 -26.42
CA GLU A 367 15.87 6.20 -27.08
C GLU A 367 14.60 5.72 -27.78
N GLY A 368 14.73 5.27 -29.01
CA GLY A 368 13.62 4.67 -29.75
C GLY A 368 13.44 3.21 -29.35
N LEU A 369 12.27 2.88 -28.87
CA LEU A 369 11.90 1.51 -28.52
C LEU A 369 11.11 0.80 -29.65
N GLY A 370 10.90 1.48 -30.79
CA GLY A 370 10.20 0.93 -31.95
C GLY A 370 8.72 0.70 -31.70
N GLY A 371 8.14 -0.24 -32.44
CA GLY A 371 6.70 -0.46 -32.48
C GLY A 371 6.02 0.41 -33.53
N VAL A 372 4.74 0.13 -33.79
CA VAL A 372 3.83 0.98 -34.58
C VAL A 372 2.55 1.07 -33.77
N LEU A 373 2.41 2.16 -33.03
CA LEU A 373 1.42 2.33 -31.99
C LEU A 373 0.31 3.27 -32.41
N SER A 374 -0.94 2.91 -32.08
CA SER A 374 -2.14 3.68 -32.37
C SER A 374 -2.71 4.41 -31.15
N SER A 375 -2.25 4.09 -29.92
CA SER A 375 -2.67 4.75 -28.68
C SER A 375 -1.50 5.40 -27.95
N GLN A 376 -1.80 6.29 -26.99
CA GLN A 376 -0.81 6.72 -26.02
C GLN A 376 -0.30 5.52 -25.20
N PRO A 377 0.97 5.54 -24.72
CA PRO A 377 1.49 4.50 -23.88
C PRO A 377 0.96 4.60 -22.45
N THR A 378 0.93 3.47 -21.76
CA THR A 378 0.74 3.40 -20.30
C THR A 378 1.92 2.66 -19.70
N ALA A 379 2.60 3.28 -18.74
CA ALA A 379 3.78 2.71 -18.08
C ALA A 379 3.49 2.48 -16.59
N VAL A 380 3.93 1.34 -16.08
CA VAL A 380 3.87 0.98 -14.66
C VAL A 380 5.18 0.35 -14.21
N SER A 381 5.38 0.31 -12.90
CA SER A 381 6.49 -0.37 -12.27
C SER A 381 6.03 -1.02 -10.97
N TRP A 382 6.33 -2.29 -10.78
CA TRP A 382 6.04 -3.02 -9.55
C TRP A 382 7.28 -3.23 -8.65
N ALA A 383 8.47 -2.89 -9.14
CA ALA A 383 9.72 -3.00 -8.38
C ALA A 383 10.79 -2.04 -8.89
N PRO A 384 11.85 -1.77 -8.11
CA PRO A 384 13.05 -1.13 -8.62
C PRO A 384 13.63 -1.89 -9.83
N ASP A 385 14.19 -1.13 -10.77
CA ASP A 385 14.78 -1.62 -12.03
C ASP A 385 13.79 -2.41 -12.91
N ARG A 386 12.47 -2.25 -12.71
CA ARG A 386 11.42 -2.84 -13.53
C ARG A 386 10.53 -1.78 -14.15
N LEU A 387 10.30 -1.85 -15.45
CA LEU A 387 9.32 -1.07 -16.19
C LEU A 387 8.50 -1.99 -17.08
N ASP A 388 7.23 -1.72 -17.16
CA ASP A 388 6.31 -2.38 -18.08
C ASP A 388 5.51 -1.30 -18.80
N VAL A 389 5.52 -1.34 -20.15
CA VAL A 389 4.89 -0.34 -21.01
C VAL A 389 3.90 -1.02 -21.95
N PHE A 390 2.71 -0.50 -22.00
CA PHE A 390 1.59 -1.02 -22.78
C PHE A 390 1.07 0.05 -23.74
N ALA A 391 0.70 -0.36 -24.95
CA ALA A 391 0.01 0.48 -25.91
C ALA A 391 -0.78 -0.39 -26.90
N LEU A 392 -1.72 0.21 -27.62
CA LEU A 392 -2.37 -0.48 -28.75
C LEU A 392 -1.50 -0.34 -29.99
N GLY A 393 -1.39 -1.44 -30.74
CA GLY A 393 -0.84 -1.46 -32.09
C GLY A 393 -1.84 -1.03 -33.15
N GLU A 394 -1.46 -0.99 -34.42
CA GLU A 394 -2.38 -0.74 -35.55
C GLU A 394 -3.50 -1.78 -35.67
N ASP A 395 -3.28 -2.96 -35.11
CA ASP A 395 -4.26 -4.05 -35.02
C ASP A 395 -5.26 -3.89 -33.85
N ASN A 396 -5.14 -2.78 -33.11
CA ASN A 396 -5.88 -2.50 -31.86
C ASN A 396 -5.68 -3.57 -30.77
N ALA A 397 -4.71 -4.46 -30.90
CA ALA A 397 -4.31 -5.36 -29.83
C ALA A 397 -3.45 -4.63 -28.80
N CYS A 398 -3.47 -5.14 -27.56
CA CYS A 398 -2.56 -4.69 -26.53
C CYS A 398 -1.17 -5.26 -26.79
N TRP A 399 -0.20 -4.38 -26.91
CA TRP A 399 1.22 -4.71 -27.03
C TRP A 399 1.97 -4.30 -25.79
N HIS A 400 2.98 -5.12 -25.39
CA HIS A 400 3.75 -4.98 -24.19
C HIS A 400 5.25 -4.96 -24.48
N ARG A 401 5.97 -4.12 -23.74
CA ARG A 401 7.43 -4.07 -23.72
C ARG A 401 7.90 -3.78 -22.31
N TRP A 402 9.01 -4.43 -21.87
CA TRP A 402 9.47 -4.32 -20.51
C TRP A 402 10.98 -4.09 -20.38
N TRP A 403 11.38 -3.43 -19.30
CA TRP A 403 12.75 -3.31 -18.82
C TRP A 403 12.97 -4.25 -17.65
N ASN A 404 14.07 -5.02 -17.66
CA ASN A 404 14.39 -6.02 -16.63
C ASN A 404 15.57 -5.63 -15.73
N GLY A 405 15.92 -4.35 -15.68
CA GLY A 405 17.08 -3.84 -14.94
C GLY A 405 18.36 -3.75 -15.78
N HIS A 406 18.42 -4.44 -16.94
CA HIS A 406 19.61 -4.51 -17.79
C HIS A 406 19.34 -4.22 -19.26
N SER A 407 18.21 -4.63 -19.75
CA SER A 407 17.86 -4.52 -21.17
C SER A 407 16.35 -4.46 -21.38
N TRP A 408 15.95 -3.84 -22.49
CA TRP A 408 14.58 -3.91 -22.97
C TRP A 408 14.29 -5.27 -23.60
N GLY A 409 13.18 -5.90 -23.20
CA GLY A 409 12.58 -7.03 -23.90
C GLY A 409 12.11 -6.64 -25.29
N GLY A 410 11.78 -7.61 -26.14
CA GLY A 410 11.11 -7.37 -27.41
C GLY A 410 9.63 -6.98 -27.21
N TRP A 411 9.00 -6.44 -28.27
CA TRP A 411 7.55 -6.29 -28.24
C TRP A 411 6.86 -7.65 -28.26
N GLU A 412 5.90 -7.86 -27.37
CA GLU A 412 5.01 -9.02 -27.37
C GLU A 412 3.55 -8.59 -27.47
N SER A 413 2.76 -9.33 -28.21
CA SER A 413 1.32 -9.10 -28.27
C SER A 413 0.61 -9.82 -27.13
N LEU A 414 -0.13 -9.08 -26.33
CA LEU A 414 -1.02 -9.62 -25.32
C LEU A 414 -2.43 -9.89 -25.86
N GLY A 415 -2.66 -9.60 -27.16
CA GLY A 415 -3.92 -9.83 -27.85
C GLY A 415 -5.02 -8.87 -27.43
N GLY A 416 -6.28 -9.29 -27.65
CA GLY A 416 -7.46 -8.45 -27.47
C GLY A 416 -7.70 -7.53 -28.69
N VAL A 417 -8.81 -6.82 -28.69
CA VAL A 417 -9.13 -5.74 -29.63
C VAL A 417 -9.84 -4.65 -28.85
N PHE A 418 -9.18 -3.51 -28.67
CA PHE A 418 -9.60 -2.46 -27.76
C PHE A 418 -9.83 -1.13 -28.48
N MET A 419 -10.62 -0.28 -27.85
CA MET A 419 -10.78 1.13 -28.19
C MET A 419 -9.98 1.98 -27.21
N GLY A 420 -9.44 3.11 -27.66
CA GLY A 420 -8.77 4.08 -26.79
C GLY A 420 -7.40 3.63 -26.31
N LYS A 421 -7.19 3.54 -24.99
CA LYS A 421 -5.93 3.17 -24.35
C LYS A 421 -6.11 2.02 -23.35
N ILE A 422 -5.01 1.39 -22.99
CA ILE A 422 -4.96 0.42 -21.87
C ILE A 422 -4.66 1.19 -20.59
N ALA A 423 -5.42 0.93 -19.53
CA ALA A 423 -5.05 1.32 -18.18
C ALA A 423 -4.32 0.17 -17.48
N ALA A 424 -3.37 0.50 -16.61
CA ALA A 424 -2.57 -0.48 -15.89
C ALA A 424 -2.36 -0.06 -14.44
N ALA A 425 -2.32 -1.04 -13.55
CA ALA A 425 -1.99 -0.85 -12.14
C ALA A 425 -1.08 -1.97 -11.65
N CYS A 426 -0.24 -1.64 -10.66
CA CYS A 426 0.56 -2.58 -9.89
C CYS A 426 0.23 -2.37 -8.41
N TRP A 427 -0.42 -3.34 -7.77
CA TRP A 427 -0.74 -3.26 -6.35
C TRP A 427 0.28 -3.99 -5.46
N GLY A 428 1.20 -4.73 -6.06
CA GLY A 428 2.26 -5.44 -5.35
C GLY A 428 3.36 -5.89 -6.29
N PRO A 429 4.46 -6.42 -5.74
CA PRO A 429 5.54 -7.00 -6.53
C PRO A 429 5.06 -8.15 -7.40
N ASN A 430 5.64 -8.25 -8.60
CA ASN A 430 5.28 -9.28 -9.59
C ASN A 430 3.80 -9.29 -10.00
N ARG A 431 3.06 -8.20 -9.73
CA ARG A 431 1.67 -8.08 -10.13
C ARG A 431 1.44 -6.88 -11.05
N ILE A 432 0.80 -7.14 -12.19
CA ILE A 432 0.31 -6.12 -13.10
C ILE A 432 -1.13 -6.48 -13.48
N ASP A 433 -2.01 -5.51 -13.42
CA ASP A 433 -3.39 -5.62 -13.85
C ASP A 433 -3.67 -4.64 -14.97
N LEU A 434 -4.20 -5.12 -16.10
CA LEU A 434 -4.48 -4.36 -17.31
C LEU A 434 -5.98 -4.29 -17.56
N PHE A 435 -6.44 -3.12 -17.99
CA PHE A 435 -7.83 -2.87 -18.31
C PHE A 435 -7.95 -2.18 -19.65
N GLY A 436 -8.90 -2.64 -20.48
CA GLY A 436 -9.23 -2.04 -21.76
C GLY A 436 -10.71 -2.18 -22.09
N VAL A 437 -11.25 -1.22 -22.80
CA VAL A 437 -12.62 -1.29 -23.31
C VAL A 437 -12.60 -1.92 -24.70
N GLY A 438 -13.29 -3.05 -24.83
CA GLY A 438 -13.40 -3.76 -26.10
C GLY A 438 -14.35 -3.08 -27.07
N THR A 439 -14.34 -3.50 -28.33
CA THR A 439 -15.25 -2.98 -29.39
C THR A 439 -16.73 -3.24 -29.12
N ASN A 440 -17.05 -4.08 -28.15
CA ASN A 440 -18.40 -4.30 -27.63
C ASN A 440 -18.74 -3.40 -26.43
N HIS A 441 -17.92 -2.39 -26.14
CA HIS A 441 -18.05 -1.46 -25.03
C HIS A 441 -17.92 -2.09 -23.63
N ALA A 442 -17.60 -3.38 -23.52
CA ALA A 442 -17.37 -4.01 -22.22
C ALA A 442 -15.94 -3.75 -21.73
N LEU A 443 -15.78 -3.68 -20.42
CA LEU A 443 -14.47 -3.70 -19.77
C LEU A 443 -13.88 -5.11 -19.85
N PHE A 444 -12.61 -5.19 -20.20
CA PHE A 444 -11.81 -6.41 -20.14
C PHE A 444 -10.65 -6.22 -19.20
N HIS A 445 -10.29 -7.32 -18.52
CA HIS A 445 -9.19 -7.41 -17.57
C HIS A 445 -8.24 -8.52 -17.96
N LYS A 446 -6.95 -8.28 -17.76
CA LYS A 446 -5.86 -9.25 -17.92
C LYS A 446 -4.80 -8.97 -16.87
N TRP A 447 -4.17 -10.04 -16.33
CA TRP A 447 -3.15 -9.83 -15.30
C TRP A 447 -1.92 -10.70 -15.48
N TRP A 448 -0.82 -10.20 -14.94
CA TRP A 448 0.44 -10.91 -14.71
C TRP A 448 0.49 -11.32 -13.24
N ASP A 449 0.79 -12.60 -12.96
CA ASP A 449 0.84 -13.18 -11.62
C ASP A 449 2.26 -13.43 -11.09
N GLY A 450 3.27 -12.87 -11.78
CA GLY A 450 4.67 -13.12 -11.48
C GLY A 450 5.32 -14.17 -12.39
N HIS A 451 4.51 -14.98 -13.07
CA HIS A 451 4.96 -16.09 -13.92
C HIS A 451 4.42 -16.06 -15.33
N ALA A 452 3.14 -15.75 -15.46
CA ALA A 452 2.43 -15.82 -16.72
C ALA A 452 1.38 -14.73 -16.86
N TRP A 453 1.13 -14.32 -18.10
CA TRP A 453 -0.06 -13.55 -18.44
C TRP A 453 -1.27 -14.46 -18.49
N HIS A 454 -2.30 -14.15 -17.69
CA HIS A 454 -3.61 -14.78 -17.80
C HIS A 454 -4.38 -14.27 -19.02
N GLY A 455 -5.46 -14.96 -19.42
CA GLY A 455 -6.28 -14.55 -20.56
C GLY A 455 -7.08 -13.28 -20.27
N TRP A 456 -7.50 -12.56 -21.32
CA TRP A 456 -8.48 -11.49 -21.18
C TRP A 456 -9.82 -12.05 -20.70
N GLU A 457 -10.33 -11.55 -19.58
CA GLU A 457 -11.67 -11.82 -19.06
C GLU A 457 -12.57 -10.59 -19.22
N SER A 458 -13.84 -10.82 -19.52
CA SER A 458 -14.80 -9.72 -19.59
C SER A 458 -15.36 -9.40 -18.21
N LEU A 459 -15.26 -8.16 -17.81
CA LEU A 459 -15.90 -7.63 -16.62
C LEU A 459 -17.26 -6.98 -16.92
N GLY A 460 -17.74 -7.03 -18.18
CA GLY A 460 -19.00 -6.47 -18.60
C GLY A 460 -19.04 -4.94 -18.60
N GLY A 461 -20.22 -4.37 -18.42
CA GLY A 461 -20.47 -2.93 -18.52
C GLY A 461 -20.77 -2.50 -19.95
N VAL A 462 -21.21 -1.24 -20.12
CA VAL A 462 -21.35 -0.55 -21.40
C VAL A 462 -20.70 0.83 -21.22
N LEU A 463 -19.44 0.93 -21.65
CA LEU A 463 -18.57 2.04 -21.34
C LEU A 463 -18.29 2.89 -22.58
N THR A 464 -18.17 4.20 -22.38
CA THR A 464 -17.97 5.20 -23.44
C THR A 464 -16.67 5.98 -23.28
N SER A 465 -15.88 5.72 -22.23
CA SER A 465 -14.56 6.31 -22.02
C SER A 465 -13.50 5.23 -21.82
N ASP A 466 -12.24 5.62 -21.92
CA ASP A 466 -11.12 4.82 -21.43
C ASP A 466 -11.27 4.56 -19.94
N PRO A 467 -10.82 3.38 -19.44
CA PRO A 467 -10.85 3.09 -18.02
C PRO A 467 -9.70 3.80 -17.29
N THR A 468 -9.95 4.13 -16.04
CA THR A 468 -8.92 4.54 -15.08
C THR A 468 -8.91 3.56 -13.93
N VAL A 469 -7.72 3.18 -13.48
CA VAL A 469 -7.53 2.26 -12.36
C VAL A 469 -6.65 2.87 -11.30
N VAL A 470 -7.02 2.66 -10.06
CA VAL A 470 -6.21 3.02 -8.88
C VAL A 470 -6.18 1.85 -7.91
N SER A 471 -5.08 1.71 -7.20
CA SER A 471 -4.95 0.80 -6.07
C SER A 471 -4.54 1.61 -4.84
N TRP A 472 -5.23 1.42 -3.73
CA TRP A 472 -4.90 2.08 -2.47
C TRP A 472 -4.25 1.12 -1.46
N ASP A 473 -4.28 -0.18 -1.73
CA ASP A 473 -3.59 -1.21 -0.94
C ASP A 473 -3.31 -2.45 -1.79
N GLU A 474 -2.56 -3.38 -1.24
CA GLU A 474 -2.27 -4.65 -1.86
C GLU A 474 -3.53 -5.52 -1.94
N GLY A 475 -3.71 -6.21 -3.06
CA GLY A 475 -4.94 -6.97 -3.33
C GLY A 475 -6.17 -6.11 -3.60
N ARG A 476 -6.04 -4.79 -3.74
CA ARG A 476 -7.16 -3.90 -4.05
C ARG A 476 -6.98 -3.20 -5.39
N LEU A 477 -8.04 -3.22 -6.19
CA LEU A 477 -8.15 -2.44 -7.43
C LEU A 477 -9.51 -1.77 -7.48
N ASP A 478 -9.53 -0.53 -7.91
CA ASP A 478 -10.72 0.26 -8.16
C ASP A 478 -10.67 0.81 -9.58
N VAL A 479 -11.65 0.44 -10.42
CA VAL A 479 -11.69 0.77 -11.85
C VAL A 479 -12.90 1.66 -12.13
N PHE A 480 -12.65 2.76 -12.83
CA PHE A 480 -13.66 3.76 -13.15
C PHE A 480 -13.73 4.00 -14.66
N ALA A 481 -14.92 4.18 -15.18
CA ALA A 481 -15.16 4.60 -16.56
C ALA A 481 -16.52 5.29 -16.67
N LEU A 482 -16.78 5.95 -17.79
CA LEU A 482 -18.09 6.55 -18.07
C LEU A 482 -18.99 5.55 -18.75
N GLY A 483 -20.26 5.54 -18.36
CA GLY A 483 -21.34 4.82 -19.05
C GLY A 483 -21.97 5.66 -20.16
N GLU A 484 -22.92 5.08 -20.90
CA GLU A 484 -23.72 5.79 -21.92
C GLU A 484 -24.55 6.95 -21.34
N ASP A 485 -24.84 6.90 -20.06
CA ASP A 485 -25.53 7.94 -19.29
C ASP A 485 -24.61 9.11 -18.87
N HIS A 486 -23.33 9.08 -19.28
CA HIS A 486 -22.28 10.00 -18.84
C HIS A 486 -22.02 9.98 -17.33
N ALA A 487 -22.57 9.03 -16.59
CA ALA A 487 -22.24 8.85 -15.18
C ALA A 487 -20.90 8.14 -15.03
N CYS A 488 -20.24 8.38 -13.89
CA CYS A 488 -19.09 7.59 -13.46
C CYS A 488 -19.58 6.24 -12.95
N TRP A 489 -19.07 5.18 -13.53
CA TRP A 489 -19.30 3.81 -13.11
C TRP A 489 -18.05 3.23 -12.49
N HIS A 490 -18.21 2.46 -11.42
CA HIS A 490 -17.18 1.89 -10.59
C HIS A 490 -17.30 0.37 -10.51
N ARG A 491 -16.15 -0.31 -10.52
CA ARG A 491 -16.02 -1.72 -10.24
C ARG A 491 -14.71 -1.97 -9.48
N TRP A 492 -14.73 -2.89 -8.50
CA TRP A 492 -13.57 -3.11 -7.65
C TRP A 492 -13.23 -4.59 -7.48
N TRP A 493 -11.97 -4.86 -7.22
CA TRP A 493 -11.42 -6.13 -6.75
C TRP A 493 -11.11 -6.00 -5.26
N ASP A 494 -11.57 -6.97 -4.43
CA ASP A 494 -11.42 -6.95 -2.97
C ASP A 494 -10.31 -7.89 -2.45
N GLY A 495 -9.48 -8.40 -3.35
CA GLY A 495 -8.45 -9.40 -3.06
C GLY A 495 -8.89 -10.83 -3.41
N HIS A 496 -10.21 -11.07 -3.55
CA HIS A 496 -10.77 -12.41 -3.77
C HIS A 496 -11.76 -12.46 -4.94
N ALA A 497 -12.55 -11.42 -5.11
CA ALA A 497 -13.60 -11.37 -6.14
C ALA A 497 -13.82 -9.97 -6.69
N TRP A 498 -14.33 -9.90 -7.92
CA TRP A 498 -14.82 -8.66 -8.49
C TRP A 498 -16.20 -8.32 -7.93
N GLY A 499 -16.35 -7.11 -7.38
CA GLY A 499 -17.65 -6.51 -7.07
C GLY A 499 -18.52 -6.32 -8.32
N GLY A 500 -19.79 -6.01 -8.13
CA GLY A 500 -20.68 -5.62 -9.22
C GLY A 500 -20.37 -4.20 -9.71
N TRP A 501 -20.89 -3.83 -10.88
CA TRP A 501 -20.89 -2.44 -11.32
C TRP A 501 -21.82 -1.61 -10.44
N GLU A 502 -21.34 -0.47 -9.95
CA GLU A 502 -22.14 0.54 -9.27
C GLU A 502 -22.00 1.90 -9.96
N SER A 503 -23.10 2.66 -10.02
CA SER A 503 -23.07 4.02 -10.53
C SER A 503 -22.76 5.00 -9.41
N LEU A 504 -21.72 5.81 -9.61
CA LEU A 504 -21.38 6.93 -8.73
C LEU A 504 -22.06 8.24 -9.18
N GLY A 505 -22.90 8.16 -10.22
CA GLY A 505 -23.65 9.29 -10.76
C GLY A 505 -22.75 10.34 -11.43
N GLY A 506 -23.23 11.58 -11.43
CA GLY A 506 -22.57 12.70 -12.11
C GLY A 506 -22.99 12.83 -13.58
N VAL A 507 -22.59 13.94 -14.20
CA VAL A 507 -22.62 14.16 -15.65
C VAL A 507 -21.21 14.56 -16.07
N CYS A 508 -20.42 13.55 -16.41
CA CYS A 508 -19.00 13.69 -16.68
C CYS A 508 -18.75 13.92 -18.16
N HIS A 509 -17.97 14.93 -18.50
CA HIS A 509 -17.59 15.29 -19.87
C HIS A 509 -16.13 14.99 -20.18
N SER A 510 -15.37 14.53 -19.21
CA SER A 510 -14.02 13.99 -19.38
C SER A 510 -13.91 12.61 -18.75
N GLU A 511 -12.91 11.84 -19.17
CA GLU A 511 -12.49 10.64 -18.45
C GLU A 511 -12.26 10.95 -16.96
N ILE A 512 -12.38 9.94 -16.13
CA ILE A 512 -12.12 10.05 -14.70
C ILE A 512 -10.60 10.03 -14.46
N ALA A 513 -10.09 11.02 -13.73
CA ALA A 513 -8.78 10.93 -13.12
C ALA A 513 -8.93 10.47 -11.66
N ALA A 514 -8.15 9.48 -11.25
CA ALA A 514 -8.22 8.91 -9.92
C ALA A 514 -6.85 8.89 -9.25
N THR A 515 -6.84 9.11 -7.94
CA THR A 515 -5.63 8.95 -7.11
C THR A 515 -6.01 8.50 -5.71
N SER A 516 -5.04 7.94 -5.00
CA SER A 516 -5.16 7.58 -3.59
C SER A 516 -3.92 8.04 -2.83
N TRP A 517 -4.11 8.58 -1.63
CA TRP A 517 -3.02 8.91 -0.73
C TRP A 517 -2.80 7.86 0.37
N GLY A 518 -3.64 6.84 0.43
CA GLY A 518 -3.50 5.77 1.43
C GLY A 518 -4.69 4.81 1.46
N PRO A 519 -4.63 3.79 2.30
CA PRO A 519 -5.68 2.79 2.41
C PRO A 519 -7.06 3.39 2.68
N ASN A 520 -8.07 2.78 2.05
CA ASN A 520 -9.47 3.18 2.17
C ASN A 520 -9.75 4.64 1.74
N HIS A 521 -8.88 5.23 0.90
CA HIS A 521 -9.11 6.56 0.37
C HIS A 521 -8.92 6.60 -1.14
N ILE A 522 -9.88 7.21 -1.85
CA ILE A 522 -9.79 7.47 -3.29
C ILE A 522 -10.36 8.87 -3.55
N ASP A 523 -9.65 9.67 -4.32
CA ASP A 523 -10.15 10.90 -4.90
C ASP A 523 -10.35 10.74 -6.41
N LEU A 524 -11.56 11.07 -6.86
CA LEU A 524 -11.96 11.09 -8.25
C LEU A 524 -12.14 12.54 -8.72
N PHE A 525 -11.72 12.79 -9.96
CA PHE A 525 -11.84 14.07 -10.61
C PHE A 525 -12.38 13.91 -12.03
N THR A 526 -13.28 14.81 -12.45
CA THR A 526 -13.80 14.88 -13.81
C THR A 526 -14.16 16.31 -14.17
N VAL A 527 -14.24 16.60 -15.45
CA VAL A 527 -14.80 17.86 -15.96
C VAL A 527 -16.29 17.68 -16.20
N GLY A 528 -17.11 18.54 -15.64
CA GLY A 528 -18.56 18.53 -15.85
C GLY A 528 -19.00 19.22 -17.14
N SER A 529 -20.32 19.23 -17.40
CA SER A 529 -20.94 19.86 -18.58
C SER A 529 -20.76 21.38 -18.63
N ASP A 530 -20.45 22.01 -17.50
CA ASP A 530 -20.14 23.44 -17.36
C ASP A 530 -18.64 23.75 -17.50
N SER A 531 -17.85 22.77 -17.90
CA SER A 531 -16.38 22.82 -17.98
C SER A 531 -15.68 23.04 -16.63
N ALA A 532 -16.40 23.00 -15.51
CA ALA A 532 -15.79 23.06 -14.19
C ALA A 532 -15.25 21.69 -13.75
N LEU A 533 -14.25 21.73 -12.87
CA LEU A 533 -13.78 20.52 -12.19
C LEU A 533 -14.81 20.08 -11.15
N TYR A 534 -15.06 18.79 -11.11
CA TYR A 534 -15.79 18.11 -10.04
C TYR A 534 -14.92 17.06 -9.39
N SER A 535 -15.10 16.88 -8.09
CA SER A 535 -14.44 15.82 -7.34
C SER A 535 -15.43 15.03 -6.49
N GLN A 536 -15.10 13.78 -6.25
CA GLN A 536 -15.80 12.88 -5.35
C GLN A 536 -14.77 12.02 -4.61
N THR A 537 -14.96 11.83 -3.31
CA THR A 537 -14.01 11.15 -2.43
C THR A 537 -14.67 9.92 -1.79
N TRP A 538 -13.95 8.80 -1.77
CA TRP A 538 -14.21 7.63 -0.93
C TRP A 538 -13.44 7.77 0.38
N ASP A 539 -14.12 7.66 1.53
CA ASP A 539 -13.55 7.84 2.87
C ASP A 539 -13.30 6.52 3.63
N GLY A 540 -13.40 5.40 2.92
CA GLY A 540 -13.32 4.05 3.50
C GLY A 540 -14.69 3.45 3.84
N SER A 541 -15.77 4.24 3.76
CA SER A 541 -17.13 3.80 4.07
C SER A 541 -18.21 4.33 3.12
N HIS A 542 -18.03 5.52 2.61
CA HIS A 542 -19.01 6.21 1.76
C HIS A 542 -18.36 7.07 0.69
N TRP A 543 -19.02 7.20 -0.46
CA TRP A 543 -18.74 8.21 -1.46
C TRP A 543 -19.36 9.54 -1.07
N SER A 544 -18.58 10.63 -1.14
CA SER A 544 -19.03 11.98 -0.73
C SER A 544 -20.09 12.60 -1.64
N GLY A 545 -20.30 12.02 -2.84
CA GLY A 545 -21.01 12.66 -3.93
C GLY A 545 -20.18 13.74 -4.65
N TRP A 546 -20.55 14.03 -5.91
CA TRP A 546 -19.83 14.97 -6.77
C TRP A 546 -19.99 16.41 -6.28
N GLN A 547 -18.87 17.10 -6.12
CA GLN A 547 -18.80 18.50 -5.70
C GLN A 547 -18.03 19.32 -6.72
N SER A 548 -18.60 20.46 -7.15
CA SER A 548 -17.91 21.39 -8.02
C SER A 548 -16.72 22.04 -7.30
N ARG A 549 -15.60 22.08 -7.99
CA ARG A 549 -14.36 22.76 -7.54
C ARG A 549 -14.05 24.01 -8.37
N GLY A 550 -14.96 24.35 -9.28
CA GLY A 550 -14.86 25.52 -10.15
C GLY A 550 -13.77 25.39 -11.21
N GLY A 551 -13.31 26.52 -11.72
CA GLY A 551 -12.40 26.59 -12.85
C GLY A 551 -13.16 26.49 -14.18
N ILE A 552 -12.45 26.68 -15.30
CA ILE A 552 -12.91 26.41 -16.65
C ILE A 552 -11.78 25.68 -17.37
N LEU A 553 -12.00 24.39 -17.60
CA LEU A 553 -11.01 23.50 -18.18
C LEU A 553 -11.41 23.10 -19.60
N VAL A 554 -10.42 22.84 -20.41
CA VAL A 554 -10.62 22.40 -21.80
C VAL A 554 -10.07 21.01 -22.02
N GLN A 555 -10.67 20.27 -22.95
CA GLN A 555 -10.11 19.02 -23.46
C GLN A 555 -8.88 19.36 -24.31
N PRO A 556 -7.68 18.90 -23.94
CA PRO A 556 -6.49 19.11 -24.76
C PRO A 556 -6.55 18.29 -26.05
N ARG A 557 -5.70 18.63 -26.99
CA ARG A 557 -5.59 17.89 -28.26
C ARG A 557 -5.10 16.45 -28.08
N LEU A 558 -4.25 16.23 -27.07
CA LEU A 558 -3.64 14.93 -26.78
C LEU A 558 -3.99 14.45 -25.38
N GLY A 559 -4.41 13.20 -25.27
CA GLY A 559 -4.66 12.49 -24.02
C GLY A 559 -5.93 12.89 -23.28
N ALA A 560 -6.05 12.48 -22.03
CA ALA A 560 -7.16 12.80 -21.14
C ALA A 560 -7.19 14.28 -20.77
N ALA A 561 -8.33 14.79 -20.26
CA ALA A 561 -8.45 16.19 -19.82
C ALA A 561 -7.70 16.46 -18.52
N LEU A 562 -7.60 15.46 -17.65
CA LEU A 562 -7.08 15.58 -16.30
C LEU A 562 -6.03 14.49 -16.01
N SER A 563 -5.13 14.78 -15.10
CA SER A 563 -4.33 13.78 -14.38
C SER A 563 -4.34 14.07 -12.89
N ALA A 564 -4.16 13.03 -12.07
CA ALA A 564 -4.13 13.18 -10.62
C ALA A 564 -2.97 12.37 -10.02
N ALA A 565 -2.39 12.88 -8.94
CA ALA A 565 -1.35 12.19 -8.17
C ALA A 565 -1.39 12.58 -6.70
N SER A 566 -0.84 11.72 -5.86
CA SER A 566 -0.63 11.96 -4.44
C SER A 566 0.85 11.78 -4.09
N TRP A 567 1.41 12.66 -3.27
CA TRP A 567 2.79 12.59 -2.79
C TRP A 567 2.90 12.52 -1.26
N ALA A 568 1.80 12.56 -0.57
CA ALA A 568 1.72 12.43 0.89
C ALA A 568 0.31 12.04 1.33
N ALA A 569 0.18 11.51 2.53
CA ALA A 569 -1.12 11.30 3.17
C ALA A 569 -1.91 12.63 3.24
N TYR A 570 -3.21 12.56 2.98
CA TYR A 570 -4.12 13.72 2.90
C TYR A 570 -3.75 14.73 1.82
N ARG A 571 -3.06 14.30 0.77
CA ARG A 571 -2.71 15.16 -0.35
C ARG A 571 -3.06 14.49 -1.67
N SER A 572 -3.92 15.15 -2.43
CA SER A 572 -4.27 14.78 -3.80
C SER A 572 -4.19 16.00 -4.69
N ASP A 573 -3.37 15.96 -5.72
CA ASP A 573 -3.24 17.03 -6.70
C ASP A 573 -3.86 16.59 -8.03
N VAL A 574 -4.61 17.47 -8.66
CA VAL A 574 -5.21 17.33 -9.98
C VAL A 574 -4.71 18.42 -10.91
N LEU A 575 -4.36 18.02 -12.12
CA LEU A 575 -3.87 18.93 -13.15
C LEU A 575 -4.78 18.90 -14.37
N GLY A 576 -4.91 20.05 -15.03
CA GLY A 576 -5.69 20.20 -16.25
C GLY A 576 -5.21 21.41 -17.07
N VAL A 577 -5.87 21.67 -18.18
CA VAL A 577 -5.56 22.75 -19.11
C VAL A 577 -6.67 23.79 -19.07
N GLY A 578 -6.31 25.07 -18.90
CA GLY A 578 -7.24 26.18 -18.94
C GLY A 578 -7.54 26.66 -20.36
N THR A 579 -8.50 27.58 -20.50
CA THR A 579 -8.91 28.17 -21.79
C THR A 579 -7.80 28.98 -22.47
N ASP A 580 -6.76 29.33 -21.74
CA ASP A 580 -5.54 30.02 -22.22
C ASP A 580 -4.46 29.04 -22.69
N SER A 581 -4.79 27.74 -22.76
CA SER A 581 -3.86 26.63 -23.04
C SER A 581 -2.73 26.48 -22.02
N ALA A 582 -2.79 27.15 -20.87
CA ALA A 582 -1.82 26.96 -19.81
C ALA A 582 -2.16 25.73 -18.94
N ALA A 583 -1.14 25.13 -18.37
CA ALA A 583 -1.28 24.10 -17.37
C ALA A 583 -1.69 24.69 -16.02
N TYR A 584 -2.62 24.05 -15.34
CA TYR A 584 -3.10 24.42 -14.01
C TYR A 584 -3.06 23.22 -13.06
N ILE A 585 -2.85 23.51 -11.78
CA ILE A 585 -2.91 22.53 -10.69
C ILE A 585 -3.85 23.02 -9.60
N ALA A 586 -4.60 22.12 -9.03
CA ALA A 586 -5.39 22.30 -7.81
C ALA A 586 -5.36 20.99 -7.01
N GLY A 587 -5.92 20.96 -5.82
CA GLY A 587 -5.96 19.71 -5.07
C GLY A 587 -6.40 19.86 -3.63
N PHE A 588 -6.42 18.73 -2.95
CA PHE A 588 -6.57 18.67 -1.51
C PHE A 588 -5.21 18.70 -0.81
N GLY A 589 -5.15 19.29 0.36
CA GLY A 589 -3.97 19.29 1.20
C GLY A 589 -4.33 19.39 2.67
N SER A 590 -3.50 18.83 3.54
CA SER A 590 -3.71 18.86 4.97
C SER A 590 -3.41 20.25 5.56
N VAL A 591 -4.32 20.75 6.40
CA VAL A 591 -4.03 21.84 7.34
C VAL A 591 -3.92 21.26 8.73
N ARG A 592 -2.82 21.55 9.42
CA ARG A 592 -2.67 21.15 10.83
C ARG A 592 -3.80 21.71 11.67
N ILE A 593 -4.73 20.87 12.08
CA ILE A 593 -5.69 21.19 13.12
C ILE A 593 -5.34 20.32 14.32
N VAL A 594 -5.14 20.97 15.47
CA VAL A 594 -5.04 20.26 16.76
C VAL A 594 -6.43 19.73 17.08
N VAL A 595 -6.74 18.53 16.63
CA VAL A 595 -8.00 17.85 16.96
C VAL A 595 -7.86 17.25 18.34
N LYS A 596 -8.75 17.61 19.26
CA LYS A 596 -8.88 16.87 20.51
C LYS A 596 -9.20 15.40 20.19
N PRO A 597 -8.51 14.43 20.81
CA PRO A 597 -8.74 13.01 20.52
C PRO A 597 -10.23 12.66 20.60
N ARG A 598 -10.76 11.95 19.62
CA ARG A 598 -12.09 11.34 19.74
C ARG A 598 -12.04 10.33 20.89
N PRO A 599 -13.03 10.31 21.79
CA PRO A 599 -13.10 9.25 22.77
C PRO A 599 -13.33 7.92 22.06
N PHE A 600 -12.41 6.98 22.25
CA PHE A 600 -12.50 5.64 21.71
C PHE A 600 -13.77 4.92 22.20
N PRO A 601 -14.38 4.05 21.40
CA PRO A 601 -15.46 3.20 21.87
C PRO A 601 -14.96 2.36 23.06
N LYS A 602 -15.75 2.37 24.14
CA LYS A 602 -15.43 1.57 25.32
C LYS A 602 -15.31 0.09 24.91
N PRO A 603 -14.28 -0.65 25.40
CA PRO A 603 -14.16 -2.08 25.14
C PRO A 603 -15.47 -2.79 25.52
N LYS A 604 -15.98 -3.65 24.64
CA LYS A 604 -17.06 -4.57 25.02
C LYS A 604 -16.53 -5.45 26.16
N ALA A 605 -17.21 -5.44 27.30
CA ALA A 605 -16.86 -6.30 28.42
C ALA A 605 -16.88 -7.76 27.95
N VAL A 606 -15.71 -8.39 27.90
CA VAL A 606 -15.57 -9.83 27.74
C VAL A 606 -16.15 -10.46 29.02
N GLY A 607 -17.18 -11.27 28.86
CA GLY A 607 -17.85 -11.95 29.98
C GLY A 607 -16.86 -12.88 30.68
N VAL A 608 -16.54 -12.56 31.93
CA VAL A 608 -15.77 -13.44 32.81
C VAL A 608 -16.59 -14.69 33.07
N LEU A 609 -16.10 -15.84 32.61
CA LEU A 609 -16.60 -17.15 33.00
C LEU A 609 -16.44 -17.32 34.50
N ALA A 610 -17.57 -17.45 35.19
CA ALA A 610 -17.67 -17.72 36.62
C ALA A 610 -17.18 -19.14 36.94
N GLY A 611 -16.24 -19.26 37.87
CA GLY A 611 -15.94 -20.51 38.51
C GLY A 611 -14.66 -20.52 39.32
N MET A 612 -14.70 -19.95 40.55
CA MET A 612 -13.96 -20.46 41.72
C MET A 612 -14.49 -19.84 43.03
N PRO A 613 -14.40 -20.54 44.18
CA PRO A 613 -15.25 -20.33 45.32
C PRO A 613 -14.77 -19.25 46.32
N ALA A 614 -15.73 -18.73 47.06
CA ALA A 614 -15.59 -17.65 48.04
C ALA A 614 -14.68 -18.00 49.22
N GLY A 615 -13.68 -17.14 49.45
CA GLY A 615 -12.92 -17.05 50.68
C GLY A 615 -12.98 -15.63 51.24
N VAL A 616 -13.44 -15.55 52.46
CA VAL A 616 -13.79 -14.43 53.34
C VAL A 616 -12.74 -13.31 53.36
N MET A 617 -13.11 -12.04 53.13
CA MET A 617 -12.47 -10.89 53.75
C MET A 617 -13.43 -9.80 54.22
N LYS A 618 -13.17 -9.32 55.41
CA LYS A 618 -13.95 -8.42 56.22
C LYS A 618 -14.05 -6.99 55.66
N ALA A 619 -15.22 -6.42 55.84
CA ALA A 619 -15.61 -5.05 55.51
C ALA A 619 -14.77 -3.98 56.25
N ALA A 620 -14.32 -2.94 55.54
CA ALA A 620 -13.86 -1.67 56.13
C ALA A 620 -14.89 -0.56 55.74
N LYS A 621 -15.29 0.21 56.77
CA LYS A 621 -16.34 1.24 56.74
C LYS A 621 -15.92 2.47 55.90
N LYS A 622 -16.86 2.97 55.08
CA LYS A 622 -16.88 4.30 54.46
C LYS A 622 -17.12 5.42 55.46
N PRO A 623 -16.43 6.59 55.33
CA PRO A 623 -16.90 7.82 55.98
C PRO A 623 -17.94 8.56 55.11
N ALA A 624 -18.88 9.21 55.77
CA ALA A 624 -20.03 9.89 55.21
C ALA A 624 -19.68 11.24 54.53
N ALA A 625 -20.33 11.52 53.42
CA ALA A 625 -20.25 12.80 52.71
C ALA A 625 -21.28 13.80 53.29
N LYS A 626 -20.83 15.02 53.62
CA LYS A 626 -21.66 16.16 54.01
C LYS A 626 -22.27 16.84 52.77
N LYS A 627 -23.61 17.02 52.78
CA LYS A 627 -24.37 17.84 51.85
C LYS A 627 -24.10 19.33 52.09
N ALA A 628 -23.86 20.09 51.04
CA ALA A 628 -23.93 21.55 51.04
C ALA A 628 -25.08 22.02 50.12
N ALA A 629 -25.86 23.00 50.61
CA ALA A 629 -27.07 23.52 50.01
C ALA A 629 -26.79 24.63 48.94
N PRO A 630 -27.76 24.95 48.08
CA PRO A 630 -27.58 25.81 46.92
C PRO A 630 -27.69 27.31 47.23
N LYS A 631 -26.84 28.15 46.60
CA LYS A 631 -26.97 29.60 46.63
C LYS A 631 -27.67 30.14 45.36
N LYS A 632 -28.59 31.08 45.63
CA LYS A 632 -29.44 31.82 44.68
C LYS A 632 -28.70 32.72 43.73
N LEU A 633 -29.22 32.85 42.51
CA LEU A 633 -28.90 33.85 41.49
C LEU A 633 -29.53 35.21 41.80
N PRO A 634 -28.91 36.32 41.37
CA PRO A 634 -29.65 37.58 41.15
C PRO A 634 -29.75 37.98 39.67
N GLY A 635 -30.78 38.58 39.40
CA GLY A 635 -31.59 39.16 38.40
C GLY A 635 -30.99 39.84 37.16
N LYS A 636 -31.86 39.81 36.15
CA LYS A 636 -31.80 40.41 34.82
C LYS A 636 -31.77 41.95 34.86
N THR A 637 -31.02 42.58 33.93
CA THR A 637 -31.35 43.92 33.43
C THR A 637 -31.27 43.93 31.89
N LYS A 638 -32.27 44.62 31.32
CA LYS A 638 -32.56 44.79 29.88
C LYS A 638 -31.64 45.84 29.20
N PRO A 639 -31.53 45.78 27.86
CA PRO A 639 -30.68 46.70 27.07
C PRO A 639 -31.41 47.98 26.65
N PRO A 640 -30.72 49.03 26.24
CA PRO A 640 -31.30 50.13 25.49
C PRO A 640 -31.09 50.05 23.98
N THR A 641 -32.09 50.56 23.33
CA THR A 641 -32.34 50.67 21.90
C THR A 641 -31.53 51.74 21.19
N ALA A 642 -31.22 51.42 19.92
CA ALA A 642 -31.10 52.15 18.67
C ALA A 642 -30.95 53.70 18.61
N ARG A 643 -30.09 54.11 17.66
CA ARG A 643 -30.27 55.07 16.53
C ARG A 643 -28.86 55.54 16.10
N ARG A 644 -28.43 55.38 14.91
CA ARG A 644 -28.75 55.80 13.53
C ARG A 644 -27.91 54.96 12.57
#